data_6b8db954a63197d60a19b319d33795cc
#
_entry.id   6b8db954a63197d60a19b319d33795cc
#
_cell.length_a   1.000
_cell.length_b   1.000
_cell.length_c   1.000
_cell.angle_alpha   90.00
_cell.angle_beta   90.00
_cell.angle_gamma   90.00
#
_symmetry.space_group_name_H-M   'P 1'
#
loop_
_entity.id
_entity.type
_entity.pdbx_description
1 polymer ?
#
loop_
_entity_poly.entity_id
_entity_poly.type
_entity_poly.pdbx_seq_one_letter_code
_entity_poly.pdbx_strand_id
1 'polypeptide(L)'
;MGIELSPEVKDIIHQMVETTKQYNLEMMNTLVLFDTLLMNRLFATSIEASSESTLKQIVSKVREVIGNNVLSKQEENKNFNEEVASSEKETQIFLTCIAQTCNAHDVGIRFSQDLAFIFCFAIDRAVEENREEVTYEDIVNSFIENLSKSLLEIFFDFEINSSEFKKNYQGAIEEKVGKFKIPTALVGCVTVLNDKFKDEANCEILGRDAECEEIWRNMMKKTKRNVILIGKPGVGKSSIVYKLTSDIVNQRCPEMFDDFIVLSLDVNNIIAGTSFRGQAEERFQDLIDLLKKHDNVILFIDEIHMIVGAGAVMQGEKQDLSNALKPILASDDAIVIGATTDEEYSQTFGMEGALKRRFKTIMIREPRTTEVYDMLKESIRQLEKFHDVCISKKMVEMIIFYSSCFNYNTSNPDRTKDLVDLAMVTARMNGKDRVDRDCIMQIFGANFNAFHHMSGEMIRKIAYHEVGHFIVQKFSDKLIDRKAVAISIVPAEGYLGITVTDIMDNTISRDRLYLLDLIAASLSGRTSEKVFLSSENDVGAEDDLEKATKIAFDMVTKFGMNSKFGENHVYLNEKNYQMQTPSVTEMVNGEVKKIMEEAEERAKTILMQHSKLAEALVNELSKKGMLRDKEIEVIVKRIEPESSEVIKD
;
A
#
# COMPACT_ATOMS: atom_id res chain seq x y z
N MET A 1 9.76 -12.50 29.92
CA MET A 1 8.88 -11.81 28.96
C MET A 1 9.76 -10.80 28.26
N GLY A 2 9.91 -10.87 26.96
CA GLY A 2 10.68 -9.88 26.21
C GLY A 2 9.76 -8.71 25.87
N ILE A 3 9.92 -7.60 26.56
CA ILE A 3 9.24 -6.35 26.20
C ILE A 3 9.89 -5.85 24.93
N GLU A 4 9.07 -5.54 23.92
CA GLU A 4 9.53 -4.95 22.66
C GLU A 4 9.59 -3.42 22.77
N LEU A 5 10.42 -2.81 21.94
CA LEU A 5 10.48 -1.35 21.79
C LEU A 5 9.59 -0.95 20.61
N SER A 6 8.82 0.12 20.77
CA SER A 6 8.05 0.68 19.65
C SER A 6 8.96 1.11 18.48
N PRO A 7 8.45 1.17 17.26
CA PRO A 7 9.23 1.69 16.13
C PRO A 7 9.82 3.06 16.40
N GLU A 8 9.07 3.95 17.04
CA GLU A 8 9.52 5.29 17.40
C GLU A 8 10.67 5.28 18.40
N VAL A 9 10.63 4.38 19.40
CA VAL A 9 11.73 4.21 20.36
C VAL A 9 12.96 3.63 19.65
N LYS A 10 12.77 2.72 18.70
CA LYS A 10 13.87 2.21 17.86
C LYS A 10 14.50 3.31 17.01
N ASP A 11 13.68 4.20 16.43
CA ASP A 11 14.14 5.35 15.67
C ASP A 11 14.92 6.34 16.55
N ILE A 12 14.46 6.61 17.79
CA ILE A 12 15.21 7.43 18.75
C ILE A 12 16.60 6.84 18.99
N ILE A 13 16.69 5.54 19.27
CA ILE A 13 17.97 4.87 19.51
C ILE A 13 18.86 4.96 18.29
N HIS A 14 18.31 4.77 17.09
CA HIS A 14 19.06 4.89 15.84
C HIS A 14 19.60 6.30 15.63
N GLN A 15 18.80 7.34 15.82
CA GLN A 15 19.20 8.73 15.73
C GLN A 15 20.26 9.09 16.80
N MET A 16 20.12 8.58 18.02
CA MET A 16 21.14 8.77 19.06
C MET A 16 22.47 8.15 18.68
N VAL A 17 22.48 6.97 18.05
CA VAL A 17 23.69 6.32 17.53
C VAL A 17 24.33 7.18 16.43
N GLU A 18 23.55 7.69 15.50
CA GLU A 18 24.05 8.57 14.43
C GLU A 18 24.61 9.88 14.98
N THR A 19 23.90 10.52 15.91
CA THR A 19 24.37 11.75 16.59
C THR A 19 25.67 11.49 17.35
N THR A 20 25.78 10.37 18.07
CA THR A 20 27.00 9.97 18.77
C THR A 20 28.19 9.83 17.80
N LYS A 21 27.98 9.22 16.65
CA LYS A 21 28.99 9.07 15.60
C LYS A 21 29.35 10.43 14.97
N GLN A 22 28.35 11.25 14.66
CA GLN A 22 28.54 12.57 14.04
C GLN A 22 29.38 13.50 14.90
N TYR A 23 29.18 13.50 16.21
CA TYR A 23 29.95 14.30 17.16
C TYR A 23 31.19 13.59 17.69
N ASN A 24 31.50 12.38 17.20
CA ASN A 24 32.64 11.55 17.62
C ASN A 24 32.72 11.39 19.16
N LEU A 25 31.57 11.11 19.79
CA LEU A 25 31.45 10.93 21.22
C LEU A 25 31.94 9.54 21.63
N GLU A 26 32.59 9.42 22.79
CA GLU A 26 33.00 8.12 23.34
C GLU A 26 31.80 7.31 23.89
N MET A 27 30.69 8.00 24.25
CA MET A 27 29.48 7.36 24.78
C MET A 27 28.21 8.14 24.46
N MET A 28 27.10 7.45 24.31
CA MET A 28 25.77 8.03 24.35
C MET A 28 25.41 8.48 25.75
N ASN A 29 24.77 9.64 25.88
CA ASN A 29 24.35 10.18 27.16
C ASN A 29 22.99 10.86 27.07
N THR A 30 22.48 11.37 28.18
CA THR A 30 21.18 12.02 28.29
C THR A 30 21.08 13.32 27.49
N LEU A 31 22.19 13.99 27.15
CA LEU A 31 22.20 15.17 26.28
C LEU A 31 21.93 14.79 24.82
N VAL A 32 22.47 13.64 24.37
CA VAL A 32 22.20 13.09 23.05
C VAL A 32 20.71 12.69 22.94
N LEU A 33 20.15 12.07 23.99
CA LEU A 33 18.73 11.78 24.06
C LEU A 33 17.91 13.08 23.99
N PHE A 34 18.30 14.12 24.72
CA PHE A 34 17.61 15.41 24.71
C PHE A 34 17.63 16.07 23.34
N ASP A 35 18.79 16.12 22.64
CA ASP A 35 18.89 16.65 21.27
C ASP A 35 17.97 15.86 20.32
N THR A 36 17.90 14.54 20.47
CA THR A 36 17.00 13.68 19.69
C THR A 36 15.53 13.95 19.98
N LEU A 37 15.15 14.09 21.25
CA LEU A 37 13.75 14.41 21.64
C LEU A 37 13.33 15.81 21.14
N LEU A 38 14.25 16.78 21.08
CA LEU A 38 14.00 18.11 20.52
C LEU A 38 13.70 18.11 19.02
N MET A 39 13.95 17.02 18.30
CA MET A 39 13.53 16.86 16.91
C MET A 39 12.01 16.58 16.81
N ASN A 40 11.39 16.08 17.88
CA ASN A 40 9.95 15.90 17.94
C ASN A 40 9.28 17.26 18.24
N ARG A 41 8.38 17.68 17.35
CA ARG A 41 7.74 19.00 17.41
C ARG A 41 6.93 19.21 18.68
N LEU A 42 6.18 18.21 19.14
CA LEU A 42 5.38 18.32 20.36
C LEU A 42 6.27 18.54 21.58
N PHE A 43 7.33 17.76 21.68
CA PHE A 43 8.32 17.90 22.74
C PHE A 43 8.99 19.27 22.69
N ALA A 44 9.43 19.70 21.50
CA ALA A 44 10.10 20.96 21.27
C ALA A 44 9.21 22.17 21.60
N THR A 45 7.95 22.19 21.16
CA THR A 45 7.01 23.27 21.46
C THR A 45 6.65 23.32 22.95
N SER A 46 6.56 22.18 23.62
CA SER A 46 6.30 22.12 25.07
C SER A 46 7.48 22.63 25.90
N ILE A 47 8.71 22.39 25.44
CA ILE A 47 9.92 22.98 26.03
C ILE A 47 9.95 24.49 25.83
N GLU A 48 9.69 24.97 24.61
CA GLU A 48 9.66 26.40 24.30
C GLU A 48 8.58 27.15 25.08
N ALA A 49 7.39 26.55 25.25
CA ALA A 49 6.31 27.09 26.07
C ALA A 49 6.63 27.12 27.57
N SER A 50 7.62 26.37 28.03
CA SER A 50 8.04 26.27 29.44
C SER A 50 9.33 27.04 29.71
N SER A 51 9.79 27.86 28.77
CA SER A 51 11.05 28.63 28.83
C SER A 51 10.82 30.03 28.32
N GLU A 52 11.61 30.98 28.80
CA GLU A 52 11.66 32.34 28.24
C GLU A 52 12.52 32.45 26.97
N SER A 53 13.15 31.36 26.57
CA SER A 53 14.10 31.29 25.46
C SER A 53 13.50 30.62 24.23
N THR A 54 13.97 31.00 23.05
CA THR A 54 13.54 30.38 21.80
C THR A 54 14.14 28.98 21.63
N LEU A 55 13.41 28.07 20.97
CA LEU A 55 13.85 26.71 20.68
C LEU A 55 15.23 26.67 20.02
N LYS A 56 15.52 27.62 19.09
CA LYS A 56 16.82 27.73 18.42
C LYS A 56 17.98 27.96 19.39
N GLN A 57 17.78 28.74 20.43
CA GLN A 57 18.78 29.02 21.45
C GLN A 57 19.04 27.77 22.30
N ILE A 58 17.98 27.06 22.70
CA ILE A 58 18.07 25.82 23.46
C ILE A 58 18.83 24.74 22.64
N VAL A 59 18.40 24.48 21.41
CA VAL A 59 19.06 23.51 20.51
C VAL A 59 20.52 23.86 20.27
N SER A 60 20.82 25.16 20.01
CA SER A 60 22.21 25.60 19.79
C SER A 60 23.07 25.34 21.01
N LYS A 61 22.55 25.58 22.20
CA LYS A 61 23.28 25.36 23.46
C LYS A 61 23.49 23.88 23.75
N VAL A 62 22.46 23.07 23.56
CA VAL A 62 22.57 21.60 23.74
C VAL A 62 23.67 21.03 22.84
N ARG A 63 23.70 21.44 21.57
CA ARG A 63 24.71 21.00 20.61
C ARG A 63 26.11 21.57 20.91
N GLU A 64 26.19 22.78 21.43
CA GLU A 64 27.46 23.37 21.92
C GLU A 64 28.00 22.56 23.11
N VAL A 65 27.16 22.21 24.09
CA VAL A 65 27.54 21.40 25.26
C VAL A 65 27.96 20.00 24.83
N ILE A 66 27.22 19.38 23.91
CA ILE A 66 27.59 18.08 23.31
C ILE A 66 29.00 18.19 22.66
N GLY A 67 29.23 19.22 21.84
CA GLY A 67 30.54 19.44 21.18
C GLY A 67 31.67 19.74 22.16
N ASN A 68 31.43 20.52 23.22
CA ASN A 68 32.44 20.88 24.21
C ASN A 68 32.80 19.70 25.15
N ASN A 69 31.87 18.77 25.41
CA ASN A 69 32.15 17.53 26.15
C ASN A 69 33.17 16.62 25.44
N VAL A 70 33.41 16.80 24.14
CA VAL A 70 34.50 16.14 23.40
C VAL A 70 35.88 16.69 23.79
N LEU A 71 35.97 17.99 24.12
CA LEU A 71 37.24 18.69 24.35
C LEU A 71 37.72 18.61 25.83
N SER A 72 36.78 18.50 26.79
CA SER A 72 37.14 18.52 28.23
C SER A 72 37.57 17.17 28.81
N LYS A 73 37.36 16.05 28.12
CA LYS A 73 37.63 14.69 28.62
C LYS A 73 39.03 14.12 28.34
N GLN A 74 39.95 14.91 27.81
CA GLN A 74 41.36 14.46 27.82
C GLN A 74 42.03 14.51 29.22
N GLU A 75 41.41 15.16 30.21
CA GLU A 75 41.97 15.32 31.55
C GLU A 75 41.31 14.51 32.67
N GLU A 76 40.07 14.00 32.54
CA GLU A 76 39.32 13.33 33.61
C GLU A 76 39.35 11.80 33.58
N ASN A 77 40.03 11.14 32.70
CA ASN A 77 40.00 9.69 32.47
C ASN A 77 40.66 8.82 33.56
N LYS A 78 40.93 9.33 34.76
CA LYS A 78 41.53 8.54 35.84
C LYS A 78 40.59 8.02 36.95
N ASN A 79 39.38 8.56 37.08
CA ASN A 79 38.47 8.19 38.21
C ASN A 79 37.19 7.46 37.81
N PHE A 80 36.98 7.10 36.57
CA PHE A 80 35.68 6.58 36.08
C PHE A 80 35.53 5.05 36.10
N ASN A 81 36.54 4.32 36.53
CA ASN A 81 36.54 2.85 36.50
C ASN A 81 35.89 2.16 37.72
N GLU A 82 35.47 2.91 38.74
CA GLU A 82 34.89 2.28 39.98
C GLU A 82 33.36 2.37 40.11
N GLU A 83 32.66 3.26 39.37
CA GLU A 83 31.18 3.38 39.48
C GLU A 83 30.40 2.55 38.45
N VAL A 84 31.05 1.93 37.49
CA VAL A 84 30.37 1.11 36.43
C VAL A 84 29.90 -0.27 36.94
N ALA A 85 30.25 -0.66 38.17
CA ALA A 85 30.09 -2.05 38.64
C ALA A 85 28.80 -2.37 39.43
N SER A 86 27.82 -1.45 39.57
CA SER A 86 26.74 -1.68 40.55
C SER A 86 25.36 -2.06 39.98
N SER A 87 25.14 -2.21 38.68
CA SER A 87 23.87 -2.72 38.16
C SER A 87 24.00 -3.48 36.83
N GLU A 88 24.46 -4.75 36.95
CA GLU A 88 24.55 -5.67 35.82
C GLU A 88 23.19 -5.85 35.08
N LYS A 89 22.07 -5.73 35.78
CA LYS A 89 20.73 -6.00 35.26
C LYS A 89 20.24 -4.88 34.35
N GLU A 90 20.37 -3.62 34.76
CA GLU A 90 19.91 -2.45 33.97
C GLU A 90 20.79 -2.24 32.75
N THR A 91 22.10 -2.40 32.89
CA THR A 91 23.05 -2.37 31.76
C THR A 91 22.71 -3.46 30.73
N GLN A 92 22.32 -4.66 31.17
CA GLN A 92 22.00 -5.78 30.29
C GLN A 92 20.66 -5.57 29.57
N ILE A 93 19.67 -4.96 30.24
CA ILE A 93 18.39 -4.58 29.61
C ILE A 93 18.62 -3.56 28.50
N PHE A 94 19.35 -2.48 28.77
CA PHE A 94 19.62 -1.44 27.77
C PHE A 94 20.45 -1.97 26.58
N LEU A 95 21.45 -2.82 26.83
CA LEU A 95 22.19 -3.53 25.78
C LEU A 95 21.28 -4.41 24.92
N THR A 96 20.28 -5.04 25.52
CA THR A 96 19.30 -5.82 24.78
C THR A 96 18.44 -4.93 23.88
N CYS A 97 18.04 -3.74 24.38
CA CYS A 97 17.31 -2.74 23.58
C CYS A 97 18.15 -2.25 22.38
N ILE A 98 19.42 -1.95 22.58
CA ILE A 98 20.35 -1.55 21.50
C ILE A 98 20.53 -2.71 20.49
N ALA A 99 20.70 -3.94 20.96
CA ALA A 99 20.88 -5.11 20.11
C ALA A 99 19.65 -5.44 19.25
N GLN A 100 18.46 -5.08 19.71
CA GLN A 100 17.22 -5.23 18.94
C GLN A 100 17.09 -4.17 17.83
N THR A 101 17.80 -3.05 17.95
CA THR A 101 17.62 -1.88 17.09
C THR A 101 18.77 -1.71 16.07
N CYS A 102 20.00 -2.06 16.45
CA CYS A 102 21.21 -1.80 15.69
C CYS A 102 21.81 -3.09 15.12
N ASN A 103 22.45 -2.99 13.94
CA ASN A 103 23.22 -4.10 13.36
C ASN A 103 24.41 -4.48 14.25
N ALA A 104 24.80 -5.75 14.25
CA ALA A 104 25.89 -6.33 15.06
C ALA A 104 27.25 -5.60 14.99
N HIS A 105 27.45 -4.69 14.04
CA HIS A 105 28.66 -3.87 13.90
C HIS A 105 28.68 -2.61 14.78
N ASP A 106 27.55 -2.20 15.36
CA ASP A 106 27.42 -0.99 16.19
C ASP A 106 27.55 -1.29 17.72
N VAL A 107 27.84 -2.52 18.09
CA VAL A 107 27.89 -3.02 19.49
C VAL A 107 29.04 -2.43 20.33
N GLY A 108 29.88 -1.54 19.76
CA GLY A 108 31.00 -0.90 20.48
C GLY A 108 30.67 0.44 21.15
N ILE A 109 29.44 0.94 21.04
CA ILE A 109 29.07 2.25 21.59
C ILE A 109 28.82 2.12 23.08
N ARG A 110 29.56 2.90 23.88
CA ARG A 110 29.34 3.03 25.32
C ARG A 110 28.17 3.97 25.61
N PHE A 111 27.55 3.87 26.77
CA PHE A 111 26.45 4.74 27.21
C PHE A 111 26.59 5.11 28.69
N SER A 112 26.01 6.25 29.08
CA SER A 112 26.02 6.70 30.46
C SER A 112 25.01 5.94 31.31
N GLN A 113 25.28 5.81 32.60
CA GLN A 113 24.40 5.16 33.56
C GLN A 113 23.05 5.88 33.63
N ASP A 114 23.03 7.23 33.62
CA ASP A 114 21.80 8.01 33.68
C ASP A 114 20.88 7.72 32.46
N LEU A 115 21.49 7.51 31.27
CA LEU A 115 20.74 7.13 30.08
C LEU A 115 20.12 5.73 30.21
N ALA A 116 20.87 4.77 30.72
CA ALA A 116 20.39 3.42 30.98
C ALA A 116 19.20 3.42 31.98
N PHE A 117 19.27 4.25 33.00
CA PHE A 117 18.17 4.43 33.96
C PHE A 117 16.88 4.90 33.30
N ILE A 118 16.93 5.92 32.41
CA ILE A 118 15.76 6.42 31.72
C ILE A 118 15.04 5.30 30.95
N PHE A 119 15.79 4.46 30.23
CA PHE A 119 15.19 3.35 29.49
C PHE A 119 14.66 2.24 30.41
N CYS A 120 15.34 1.98 31.53
CA CYS A 120 14.83 1.01 32.50
C CYS A 120 13.52 1.46 33.14
N PHE A 121 13.41 2.73 33.54
CA PHE A 121 12.17 3.28 34.08
C PHE A 121 11.03 3.26 33.03
N ALA A 122 11.34 3.53 31.75
CA ALA A 122 10.35 3.43 30.68
C ALA A 122 9.84 1.99 30.51
N ILE A 123 10.73 0.99 30.63
CA ILE A 123 10.38 -0.44 30.58
C ILE A 123 9.55 -0.83 31.79
N ASP A 124 9.98 -0.46 33.02
CA ASP A 124 9.28 -0.76 34.25
C ASP A 124 7.85 -0.19 34.25
N ARG A 125 7.68 1.02 33.71
CA ARG A 125 6.38 1.66 33.51
C ARG A 125 5.48 0.86 32.58
N ALA A 126 6.00 0.42 31.42
CA ALA A 126 5.25 -0.42 30.50
C ALA A 126 4.81 -1.75 31.14
N VAL A 127 5.68 -2.34 31.99
CA VAL A 127 5.37 -3.55 32.76
C VAL A 127 4.27 -3.31 33.80
N GLU A 128 4.36 -2.21 34.55
CA GLU A 128 3.35 -1.86 35.56
C GLU A 128 1.97 -1.65 34.95
N GLU A 129 1.92 -1.08 33.71
CA GLU A 129 0.70 -0.87 32.96
C GLU A 129 0.25 -2.11 32.15
N ASN A 130 0.91 -3.28 32.36
CA ASN A 130 0.65 -4.53 31.63
C ASN A 130 0.74 -4.40 30.10
N ARG A 131 1.61 -3.52 29.58
CA ARG A 131 1.88 -3.37 28.16
C ARG A 131 3.08 -4.23 27.75
N GLU A 132 3.03 -4.76 26.54
CA GLU A 132 4.11 -5.59 25.97
C GLU A 132 5.17 -4.74 25.25
N GLU A 133 4.94 -3.42 25.12
CA GLU A 133 5.75 -2.51 24.33
C GLU A 133 6.04 -1.20 25.08
N VAL A 134 7.28 -0.70 24.93
CA VAL A 134 7.71 0.62 25.43
C VAL A 134 7.45 1.67 24.35
N THR A 135 6.68 2.69 24.69
CA THR A 135 6.28 3.77 23.78
C THR A 135 7.19 5.00 23.87
N TYR A 136 7.07 5.91 22.90
CA TYR A 136 7.73 7.21 22.94
C TYR A 136 7.38 7.99 24.21
N GLU A 137 6.12 7.96 24.64
CA GLU A 137 5.64 8.65 25.84
C GLU A 137 6.30 8.12 27.11
N ASP A 138 6.59 6.82 27.20
CA ASP A 138 7.30 6.23 28.32
C ASP A 138 8.72 6.78 28.42
N ILE A 139 9.41 6.92 27.30
CA ILE A 139 10.76 7.52 27.23
C ILE A 139 10.73 8.97 27.69
N VAL A 140 9.78 9.77 27.18
CA VAL A 140 9.66 11.19 27.54
C VAL A 140 9.32 11.37 29.02
N ASN A 141 8.37 10.61 29.53
CA ASN A 141 8.01 10.68 30.96
C ASN A 141 9.20 10.28 31.85
N SER A 142 9.89 9.20 31.50
CA SER A 142 11.08 8.74 32.23
C SER A 142 12.23 9.73 32.15
N PHE A 143 12.40 10.40 30.99
CA PHE A 143 13.37 11.47 30.80
C PHE A 143 13.07 12.68 31.71
N ILE A 144 11.82 13.14 31.77
CA ILE A 144 11.42 14.29 32.60
C ILE A 144 11.62 14.00 34.10
N GLU A 145 11.36 12.77 34.51
CA GLU A 145 11.45 12.35 35.90
C GLU A 145 12.89 12.09 36.35
N ASN A 146 13.83 11.84 35.42
CA ASN A 146 15.20 11.45 35.70
C ASN A 146 16.23 12.35 34.98
N LEU A 147 16.11 13.67 35.16
CA LEU A 147 17.03 14.64 34.56
C LEU A 147 18.43 14.51 35.17
N SER A 148 19.44 14.29 34.33
CA SER A 148 20.84 14.27 34.73
C SER A 148 21.33 15.65 35.15
N LYS A 149 22.45 15.71 35.86
CA LYS A 149 23.04 16.98 36.32
C LYS A 149 23.28 17.96 35.17
N SER A 150 23.82 17.50 34.07
CA SER A 150 24.07 18.33 32.89
C SER A 150 22.79 18.88 32.25
N LEU A 151 21.70 18.12 32.29
CA LEU A 151 20.40 18.58 31.84
C LEU A 151 19.78 19.57 32.80
N LEU A 152 19.93 19.37 34.13
CA LEU A 152 19.46 20.32 35.12
C LEU A 152 20.16 21.68 34.99
N GLU A 153 21.45 21.71 34.63
CA GLU A 153 22.17 22.95 34.32
C GLU A 153 21.57 23.66 33.09
N ILE A 154 21.27 22.94 32.02
CA ILE A 154 20.60 23.49 30.83
C ILE A 154 19.19 24.00 31.18
N PHE A 155 18.41 23.21 31.93
CA PHE A 155 17.09 23.63 32.36
C PHE A 155 17.13 24.90 33.21
N PHE A 156 18.14 25.02 34.05
CA PHE A 156 18.38 26.22 34.87
C PHE A 156 18.79 27.42 34.01
N ASP A 157 19.75 27.25 33.07
CA ASP A 157 20.25 28.32 32.19
C ASP A 157 19.16 28.92 31.31
N PHE A 158 18.15 28.13 30.92
CA PHE A 158 17.03 28.54 30.09
C PHE A 158 15.72 28.75 30.85
N GLU A 159 15.78 28.74 32.19
CA GLU A 159 14.61 28.90 33.07
C GLU A 159 13.47 27.88 32.76
N ILE A 160 13.82 26.69 32.29
CA ILE A 160 12.85 25.63 31.98
C ILE A 160 12.35 25.00 33.28
N ASN A 161 11.07 25.22 33.59
CA ASN A 161 10.44 24.58 34.73
C ASN A 161 9.96 23.18 34.37
N SER A 162 10.60 22.14 34.95
CA SER A 162 10.30 20.73 34.65
C SER A 162 8.84 20.34 34.96
N SER A 163 8.23 20.92 36.01
CA SER A 163 6.83 20.66 36.36
C SER A 163 5.87 21.33 35.37
N GLU A 164 6.20 22.52 34.92
CA GLU A 164 5.44 23.25 33.89
C GLU A 164 5.60 22.61 32.53
N PHE A 165 6.81 22.17 32.19
CA PHE A 165 7.07 21.40 30.99
C PHE A 165 6.26 20.09 30.95
N LYS A 166 6.27 19.31 32.06
CA LYS A 166 5.45 18.09 32.16
C LYS A 166 3.96 18.40 31.95
N LYS A 167 3.47 19.47 32.57
CA LYS A 167 2.07 19.93 32.42
C LYS A 167 1.76 20.37 31.00
N ASN A 168 2.64 21.15 30.37
CA ASN A 168 2.48 21.64 29.01
C ASN A 168 2.55 20.47 28.01
N TYR A 169 3.45 19.52 28.20
CA TYR A 169 3.57 18.34 27.36
C TYR A 169 2.33 17.43 27.49
N GLN A 170 1.89 17.14 28.71
CA GLN A 170 0.67 16.37 28.94
C GLN A 170 -0.57 17.12 28.46
N GLY A 171 -0.68 18.44 28.70
CA GLY A 171 -1.76 19.26 28.18
C GLY A 171 -1.77 19.33 26.66
N ALA A 172 -0.60 19.39 26.02
CA ALA A 172 -0.50 19.37 24.55
C ALA A 172 -0.85 17.98 23.97
N ILE A 173 -0.53 16.89 24.69
CA ILE A 173 -1.04 15.56 24.38
C ILE A 173 -2.56 15.51 24.55
N GLU A 174 -3.08 16.00 25.68
CA GLU A 174 -4.52 16.04 25.94
C GLU A 174 -5.27 16.99 24.99
N GLU A 175 -4.66 18.05 24.52
CA GLU A 175 -5.22 19.00 23.54
C GLU A 175 -5.16 18.42 22.12
N LYS A 176 -4.09 17.72 21.74
CA LYS A 176 -4.04 16.89 20.54
C LYS A 176 -5.00 15.70 20.60
N VAL A 177 -5.15 15.13 21.78
CA VAL A 177 -6.09 14.05 22.13
C VAL A 177 -7.45 14.61 22.54
N GLY A 178 -7.54 15.95 22.71
CA GLY A 178 -8.77 16.66 23.07
C GLY A 178 -9.93 16.12 22.27
N LYS A 179 -10.79 15.33 22.95
CA LYS A 179 -11.89 14.56 22.37
C LYS A 179 -12.62 15.42 21.35
N PHE A 180 -12.28 15.21 20.07
CA PHE A 180 -13.04 15.78 18.97
C PHE A 180 -14.49 15.35 19.19
N LYS A 181 -15.34 16.31 19.62
CA LYS A 181 -16.72 16.00 20.02
C LYS A 181 -17.55 15.81 18.77
N ILE A 182 -17.76 14.55 18.43
CA ILE A 182 -18.74 14.19 17.39
C ILE A 182 -20.13 14.55 17.92
N PRO A 183 -20.93 15.35 17.16
CA PRO A 183 -22.33 15.60 17.49
C PRO A 183 -23.11 14.30 17.71
N THR A 184 -24.04 14.29 18.64
CA THR A 184 -24.80 13.07 19.00
C THR A 184 -25.52 12.44 17.79
N ALA A 185 -25.96 13.28 16.85
CA ALA A 185 -26.62 12.85 15.61
C ALA A 185 -25.67 12.09 14.65
N LEU A 186 -24.35 12.28 14.77
CA LEU A 186 -23.33 11.64 13.92
C LEU A 186 -22.64 10.45 14.60
N VAL A 187 -22.99 10.16 15.86
CA VAL A 187 -22.45 8.98 16.57
C VAL A 187 -22.88 7.71 15.83
N GLY A 188 -21.89 6.88 15.51
CA GLY A 188 -22.10 5.67 14.69
C GLY A 188 -22.07 5.91 13.17
N CYS A 189 -22.15 7.16 12.69
CA CYS A 189 -21.99 7.50 11.27
C CYS A 189 -20.56 7.94 10.94
N VAL A 190 -19.86 8.52 11.93
CA VAL A 190 -18.51 9.05 11.78
C VAL A 190 -17.59 8.42 12.82
N THR A 191 -16.39 8.02 12.40
CA THR A 191 -15.35 7.45 13.27
C THR A 191 -14.09 8.31 13.16
N VAL A 192 -13.48 8.67 14.30
CA VAL A 192 -12.17 9.33 14.35
C VAL A 192 -11.10 8.26 14.16
N LEU A 193 -10.41 8.28 13.01
CA LEU A 193 -9.38 7.28 12.71
C LEU A 193 -8.12 7.49 13.54
N ASN A 194 -7.78 8.72 13.94
CA ASN A 194 -6.61 8.99 14.78
C ASN A 194 -6.64 8.19 16.08
N ASP A 195 -7.82 8.01 16.70
CA ASP A 195 -7.93 7.29 17.97
C ASP A 195 -7.58 5.80 17.80
N LYS A 196 -7.91 5.22 16.65
CA LYS A 196 -7.59 3.82 16.34
C LYS A 196 -6.08 3.56 16.30
N PHE A 197 -5.30 4.54 15.83
CA PHE A 197 -3.84 4.39 15.69
C PHE A 197 -3.05 4.80 16.94
N LYS A 198 -3.70 5.41 17.93
CA LYS A 198 -3.09 5.66 19.25
C LYS A 198 -2.96 4.38 20.07
N ASP A 199 -3.99 3.54 20.01
CA ASP A 199 -4.03 2.28 20.75
C ASP A 199 -3.28 1.15 20.03
N GLU A 200 -3.14 1.26 18.68
CA GLU A 200 -2.46 0.30 17.83
C GLU A 200 -1.10 0.87 17.35
N ALA A 201 -0.21 1.23 18.28
CA ALA A 201 1.12 1.81 17.97
C ALA A 201 2.00 0.95 17.03
N ASN A 202 1.56 -0.25 16.69
CA ASN A 202 2.25 -1.26 15.89
C ASN A 202 1.67 -1.50 14.49
N CYS A 203 0.70 -0.73 14.02
CA CYS A 203 0.20 -0.88 12.65
C CYS A 203 1.04 -0.07 11.66
N GLU A 204 2.28 -0.48 11.43
CA GLU A 204 3.07 0.04 10.34
C GLU A 204 2.51 -0.48 9.01
N ILE A 205 1.82 0.38 8.27
CA ILE A 205 1.30 0.06 6.94
C ILE A 205 2.43 0.28 5.94
N LEU A 206 3.03 -0.80 5.48
CA LEU A 206 4.19 -0.76 4.59
C LEU A 206 3.78 -0.59 3.12
N GLY A 207 4.65 0.07 2.37
CA GLY A 207 4.43 0.34 0.94
C GLY A 207 3.51 1.54 0.67
N ARG A 208 3.23 1.79 -0.59
CA ARG A 208 2.39 2.91 -1.06
C ARG A 208 2.96 4.31 -0.79
N ASP A 209 4.28 4.42 -0.61
CA ASP A 209 4.93 5.70 -0.29
C ASP A 209 4.76 6.72 -1.41
N ALA A 210 4.86 6.30 -2.67
CA ALA A 210 4.68 7.17 -3.83
C ALA A 210 3.24 7.72 -3.93
N GLU A 211 2.25 6.87 -3.70
CA GLU A 211 0.85 7.27 -3.69
C GLU A 211 0.55 8.22 -2.51
N CYS A 212 1.06 7.92 -1.31
CA CYS A 212 0.94 8.81 -0.16
C CYS A 212 1.58 10.17 -0.42
N GLU A 213 2.77 10.21 -1.01
CA GLU A 213 3.45 11.45 -1.37
C GLU A 213 2.63 12.27 -2.39
N GLU A 214 2.05 11.63 -3.41
CA GLU A 214 1.17 12.31 -4.37
C GLU A 214 -0.08 12.88 -3.69
N ILE A 215 -0.66 12.16 -2.71
CA ILE A 215 -1.80 12.63 -1.92
C ILE A 215 -1.39 13.86 -1.10
N TRP A 216 -0.28 13.79 -0.35
CA TRP A 216 0.23 14.91 0.45
C TRP A 216 0.47 16.14 -0.43
N ARG A 217 1.17 15.99 -1.56
CA ARG A 217 1.40 17.09 -2.52
C ARG A 217 0.10 17.73 -3.00
N ASN A 218 -0.96 16.93 -3.21
CA ASN A 218 -2.25 17.47 -3.63
C ASN A 218 -2.95 18.21 -2.50
N MET A 219 -2.96 17.67 -1.29
CA MET A 219 -3.61 18.28 -0.13
C MET A 219 -2.92 19.58 0.35
N MET A 220 -1.61 19.74 0.07
CA MET A 220 -0.86 20.98 0.35
C MET A 220 -1.20 22.15 -0.58
N LYS A 221 -1.97 21.96 -1.65
CA LYS A 221 -2.38 23.03 -2.56
C LYS A 221 -3.30 24.02 -1.84
N LYS A 222 -3.30 25.28 -2.32
CA LYS A 222 -4.22 26.29 -1.84
C LYS A 222 -5.67 25.98 -2.18
N THR A 223 -5.92 25.42 -3.36
CA THR A 223 -7.26 25.10 -3.88
C THR A 223 -7.29 23.70 -4.50
N LYS A 224 -8.46 23.08 -4.56
CA LYS A 224 -8.67 21.71 -5.12
C LYS A 224 -7.82 20.67 -4.38
N ARG A 225 -7.91 20.68 -3.07
CA ARG A 225 -7.16 19.80 -2.17
C ARG A 225 -7.73 18.39 -2.12
N ASN A 226 -8.95 18.18 -2.62
CA ASN A 226 -9.65 16.90 -2.54
C ASN A 226 -9.06 15.85 -3.47
N VAL A 227 -9.06 14.61 -3.01
CA VAL A 227 -8.49 13.46 -3.71
C VAL A 227 -9.54 12.35 -3.84
N ILE A 228 -9.56 11.66 -4.98
CA ILE A 228 -10.34 10.44 -5.15
C ILE A 228 -9.40 9.29 -5.52
N LEU A 229 -9.41 8.23 -4.71
CA LEU A 229 -8.65 7.02 -4.90
C LEU A 229 -9.47 6.04 -5.73
N ILE A 230 -8.95 5.66 -6.89
CA ILE A 230 -9.63 4.74 -7.80
C ILE A 230 -8.80 3.47 -7.95
N GLY A 231 -9.45 2.31 -7.89
CA GLY A 231 -8.79 1.04 -8.11
C GLY A 231 -9.66 -0.14 -7.74
N LYS A 232 -9.26 -1.32 -8.15
CA LYS A 232 -9.98 -2.58 -7.93
C LYS A 232 -10.27 -2.84 -6.45
N PRO A 233 -11.29 -3.66 -6.13
CA PRO A 233 -11.49 -4.13 -4.74
C PRO A 233 -10.24 -4.85 -4.21
N GLY A 234 -9.89 -4.59 -2.93
CA GLY A 234 -8.76 -5.26 -2.27
C GLY A 234 -7.35 -4.71 -2.61
N VAL A 235 -7.22 -3.65 -3.42
CA VAL A 235 -5.88 -3.06 -3.74
C VAL A 235 -5.29 -2.22 -2.60
N GLY A 236 -6.06 -1.97 -1.52
CA GLY A 236 -5.58 -1.23 -0.36
C GLY A 236 -5.88 0.28 -0.40
N LYS A 237 -6.99 0.72 -1.03
CA LYS A 237 -7.41 2.14 -1.01
C LYS A 237 -7.58 2.68 0.40
N SER A 238 -8.35 1.99 1.24
CA SER A 238 -8.58 2.37 2.64
C SER A 238 -7.31 2.27 3.49
N SER A 239 -6.42 1.30 3.19
CA SER A 239 -5.11 1.18 3.85
C SER A 239 -4.21 2.39 3.62
N ILE A 240 -4.28 3.03 2.44
CA ILE A 240 -3.55 4.29 2.17
C ILE A 240 -4.02 5.39 3.13
N VAL A 241 -5.33 5.51 3.35
CA VAL A 241 -5.87 6.52 4.28
C VAL A 241 -5.46 6.19 5.73
N TYR A 242 -5.44 4.92 6.10
CA TYR A 242 -4.94 4.49 7.39
C TYR A 242 -3.45 4.82 7.56
N LYS A 243 -2.62 4.64 6.51
CA LYS A 243 -1.22 5.05 6.52
C LYS A 243 -1.07 6.55 6.70
N LEU A 244 -1.82 7.37 5.95
CA LEU A 244 -1.84 8.83 6.13
C LEU A 244 -2.24 9.22 7.56
N THR A 245 -3.23 8.53 8.14
CA THR A 245 -3.65 8.76 9.52
C THR A 245 -2.55 8.38 10.51
N SER A 246 -1.91 7.23 10.32
CA SER A 246 -0.75 6.80 11.12
C SER A 246 0.39 7.81 11.01
N ASP A 247 0.68 8.33 9.81
CA ASP A 247 1.71 9.34 9.58
C ASP A 247 1.39 10.66 10.30
N ILE A 248 0.11 11.05 10.37
CA ILE A 248 -0.34 12.23 11.15
C ILE A 248 -0.13 11.99 12.64
N VAL A 249 -0.61 10.86 13.16
CA VAL A 249 -0.51 10.52 14.60
C VAL A 249 0.96 10.47 15.03
N ASN A 250 1.83 9.89 14.19
CA ASN A 250 3.26 9.72 14.45
C ASN A 250 4.12 10.89 13.96
N GLN A 251 3.52 12.00 13.51
CA GLN A 251 4.22 13.20 13.03
C GLN A 251 5.22 12.93 11.88
N ARG A 252 4.91 11.95 11.04
CA ARG A 252 5.67 11.61 9.81
C ARG A 252 5.09 12.29 8.57
N CYS A 253 4.09 13.16 8.75
CA CYS A 253 3.44 13.93 7.68
C CYS A 253 4.11 15.31 7.49
N PRO A 254 3.78 16.05 6.40
CA PRO A 254 4.19 17.45 6.29
C PRO A 254 3.64 18.28 7.45
N GLU A 255 4.46 19.19 8.02
CA GLU A 255 4.17 19.98 9.23
C GLU A 255 2.76 20.60 9.29
N MET A 256 2.22 21.02 8.13
CA MET A 256 0.87 21.61 8.09
C MET A 256 -0.26 20.64 8.42
N PHE A 257 0.01 19.34 8.50
CA PHE A 257 -0.97 18.29 8.81
C PHE A 257 -0.82 17.68 10.20
N ASP A 258 0.16 18.09 11.00
CA ASP A 258 0.45 17.49 12.31
C ASP A 258 -0.75 17.48 13.27
N ASP A 259 -1.64 18.46 13.15
CA ASP A 259 -2.82 18.61 14.02
C ASP A 259 -4.13 18.19 13.32
N PHE A 260 -4.01 17.52 12.17
CA PHE A 260 -5.20 17.12 11.43
C PHE A 260 -5.86 15.87 12.03
N ILE A 261 -7.18 15.88 11.99
CA ILE A 261 -8.04 14.78 12.41
C ILE A 261 -8.62 14.13 11.15
N VAL A 262 -8.49 12.82 11.06
CA VAL A 262 -9.07 12.05 9.96
C VAL A 262 -10.38 11.42 10.43
N LEU A 263 -11.47 11.81 9.80
CA LEU A 263 -12.81 11.28 10.04
C LEU A 263 -13.18 10.31 8.94
N SER A 264 -13.57 9.10 9.29
CA SER A 264 -14.15 8.14 8.36
C SER A 264 -15.67 8.21 8.41
N LEU A 265 -16.29 8.43 7.25
CA LEU A 265 -17.74 8.48 7.10
C LEU A 265 -18.26 7.11 6.66
N ASP A 266 -19.19 6.54 7.42
CA ASP A 266 -19.99 5.40 6.99
C ASP A 266 -21.28 5.89 6.30
N VAL A 267 -21.27 5.83 4.97
CA VAL A 267 -22.38 6.29 4.14
C VAL A 267 -23.65 5.47 4.40
N ASN A 268 -23.51 4.16 4.66
CA ASN A 268 -24.63 3.28 4.93
C ASN A 268 -25.35 3.69 6.21
N ASN A 269 -24.60 4.03 7.27
CA ASN A 269 -25.17 4.44 8.54
C ASN A 269 -25.84 5.82 8.50
N ILE A 270 -25.42 6.69 7.59
CA ILE A 270 -26.14 7.96 7.36
C ILE A 270 -27.51 7.69 6.75
N ILE A 271 -27.60 6.76 5.82
CA ILE A 271 -28.82 6.44 5.09
C ILE A 271 -29.72 5.46 5.90
N ALA A 272 -29.12 4.56 6.67
CA ALA A 272 -29.83 3.55 7.43
C ALA A 272 -30.68 4.17 8.56
N GLY A 273 -31.88 3.65 8.76
CA GLY A 273 -32.78 4.08 9.82
C GLY A 273 -33.49 5.40 9.57
N THR A 274 -33.35 6.00 8.39
CA THR A 274 -34.07 7.21 8.01
C THR A 274 -35.42 6.82 7.39
N SER A 275 -36.45 6.78 8.23
CA SER A 275 -37.83 6.57 7.75
C SER A 275 -38.45 7.79 7.06
N PHE A 276 -37.79 8.96 7.19
CA PHE A 276 -38.24 10.23 6.62
C PHE A 276 -37.07 10.91 5.88
N ARG A 277 -37.38 11.43 4.70
CA ARG A 277 -36.46 12.09 3.76
C ARG A 277 -35.57 13.18 4.36
N GLY A 278 -36.00 13.86 5.42
CA GLY A 278 -35.27 14.96 6.08
C GLY A 278 -34.13 14.53 7.02
N GLN A 279 -34.15 13.29 7.54
CA GLN A 279 -33.19 12.88 8.57
C GLN A 279 -31.77 12.64 8.03
N ALA A 280 -31.64 12.09 6.83
CA ALA A 280 -30.35 11.93 6.19
C ALA A 280 -29.74 13.29 5.80
N GLU A 281 -30.57 14.20 5.28
CA GLU A 281 -30.17 15.57 4.94
C GLU A 281 -29.74 16.34 6.21
N GLU A 282 -30.45 16.16 7.34
CA GLU A 282 -30.10 16.76 8.64
C GLU A 282 -28.75 16.23 9.16
N ARG A 283 -28.48 14.92 9.12
CA ARG A 283 -27.19 14.33 9.49
C ARG A 283 -26.05 14.86 8.61
N PHE A 284 -26.30 14.99 7.29
CA PHE A 284 -25.31 15.60 6.40
C PHE A 284 -25.07 17.09 6.73
N GLN A 285 -26.11 17.83 7.12
CA GLN A 285 -25.95 19.22 7.54
C GLN A 285 -25.13 19.32 8.82
N ASP A 286 -25.39 18.44 9.79
CA ASP A 286 -24.59 18.35 11.02
C ASP A 286 -23.10 18.04 10.73
N LEU A 287 -22.84 17.17 9.73
CA LEU A 287 -21.48 16.89 9.27
C LEU A 287 -20.84 18.13 8.63
N ILE A 288 -21.56 18.85 7.77
CA ILE A 288 -21.09 20.10 7.17
C ILE A 288 -20.75 21.13 8.24
N ASP A 289 -21.61 21.27 9.24
CA ASP A 289 -21.42 22.24 10.33
C ASP A 289 -20.25 21.83 11.24
N LEU A 290 -20.01 20.53 11.42
CA LEU A 290 -18.83 20.00 12.10
C LEU A 290 -17.56 20.36 11.33
N LEU A 291 -17.53 20.11 10.02
CA LEU A 291 -16.37 20.38 9.17
C LEU A 291 -16.05 21.88 9.08
N LYS A 292 -17.06 22.74 9.07
CA LYS A 292 -16.87 24.20 9.07
C LYS A 292 -16.33 24.77 10.38
N LYS A 293 -16.53 24.07 11.50
CA LYS A 293 -16.01 24.46 12.80
C LYS A 293 -14.54 24.13 13.01
N HIS A 294 -13.99 23.26 12.17
CA HIS A 294 -12.66 22.70 12.32
C HIS A 294 -11.91 22.72 10.98
N ASP A 295 -10.96 23.63 10.83
CA ASP A 295 -10.17 23.81 9.60
C ASP A 295 -9.12 22.69 9.38
N ASN A 296 -8.91 21.85 10.39
CA ASN A 296 -7.88 20.79 10.41
C ASN A 296 -8.50 19.39 10.31
N VAL A 297 -9.50 19.21 9.44
CA VAL A 297 -10.17 17.91 9.25
C VAL A 297 -9.96 17.37 7.86
N ILE A 298 -9.63 16.09 7.78
CA ILE A 298 -9.67 15.27 6.57
C ILE A 298 -10.87 14.33 6.68
N LEU A 299 -11.83 14.45 5.76
CA LEU A 299 -12.97 13.56 5.68
C LEU A 299 -12.68 12.42 4.69
N PHE A 300 -12.60 11.21 5.17
CA PHE A 300 -12.52 10.00 4.35
C PHE A 300 -13.90 9.42 4.10
N ILE A 301 -14.21 9.18 2.83
CA ILE A 301 -15.47 8.57 2.38
C ILE A 301 -15.13 7.34 1.55
N ASP A 302 -15.27 6.17 2.17
CA ASP A 302 -15.19 4.93 1.40
C ASP A 302 -16.46 4.75 0.57
N GLU A 303 -16.35 4.11 -0.59
CA GLU A 303 -17.45 3.92 -1.54
C GLU A 303 -18.19 5.23 -1.88
N ILE A 304 -17.45 6.31 -2.13
CA ILE A 304 -17.99 7.66 -2.36
C ILE A 304 -19.02 7.71 -3.50
N HIS A 305 -18.99 6.74 -4.42
CA HIS A 305 -19.97 6.59 -5.49
C HIS A 305 -21.41 6.41 -4.95
N MET A 306 -21.58 5.85 -3.75
CA MET A 306 -22.89 5.69 -3.11
C MET A 306 -23.58 7.02 -2.86
N ILE A 307 -22.83 8.06 -2.56
CA ILE A 307 -23.37 9.42 -2.37
C ILE A 307 -23.71 10.06 -3.72
N VAL A 308 -22.84 9.86 -4.73
CA VAL A 308 -22.96 10.52 -6.05
C VAL A 308 -23.95 9.77 -6.94
N GLY A 309 -24.05 8.43 -6.82
CA GLY A 309 -24.87 7.56 -7.66
C GLY A 309 -26.30 7.33 -7.16
N ALA A 310 -26.62 7.66 -5.94
CA ALA A 310 -27.95 7.43 -5.33
C ALA A 310 -29.12 8.07 -6.12
N GLY A 311 -28.81 8.94 -7.09
CA GLY A 311 -29.79 9.59 -7.97
C GLY A 311 -30.19 8.84 -9.24
N ALA A 312 -29.55 7.73 -9.64
CA ALA A 312 -29.66 7.18 -11.00
C ALA A 312 -30.50 5.90 -11.14
N VAL A 313 -30.77 5.13 -10.08
CA VAL A 313 -31.21 3.73 -10.23
C VAL A 313 -32.71 3.46 -10.02
N MET A 314 -33.50 4.37 -9.41
CA MET A 314 -34.95 4.16 -9.29
C MET A 314 -35.76 5.35 -9.77
N GLN A 315 -36.58 5.14 -10.82
CA GLN A 315 -37.62 6.06 -11.24
C GLN A 315 -38.71 6.08 -10.15
N GLY A 316 -38.57 7.03 -9.22
CA GLY A 316 -39.63 7.25 -8.24
C GLY A 316 -39.26 8.18 -7.06
N GLU A 317 -38.14 7.99 -6.41
CA GLU A 317 -37.75 8.80 -5.24
C GLU A 317 -36.22 8.90 -5.13
N LYS A 318 -35.66 9.99 -5.66
CA LYS A 318 -34.22 10.25 -5.67
C LYS A 318 -33.82 11.04 -4.44
N GLN A 319 -33.04 10.43 -3.54
CA GLN A 319 -32.24 11.17 -2.56
C GLN A 319 -30.98 11.67 -3.27
N ASP A 320 -30.92 12.94 -3.61
CA ASP A 320 -29.76 13.54 -4.25
C ASP A 320 -28.76 14.02 -3.17
N LEU A 321 -28.10 13.05 -2.51
CA LEU A 321 -27.07 13.32 -1.51
C LEU A 321 -25.83 13.98 -2.13
N SER A 322 -25.68 13.94 -3.47
CA SER A 322 -24.61 14.64 -4.17
C SER A 322 -24.67 16.15 -3.99
N ASN A 323 -25.90 16.70 -3.86
CA ASN A 323 -26.09 18.13 -3.59
C ASN A 323 -25.62 18.53 -2.19
N ALA A 324 -25.69 17.62 -1.22
CA ALA A 324 -25.20 17.87 0.15
C ALA A 324 -23.66 17.91 0.22
N LEU A 325 -22.95 17.15 -0.64
CA LEU A 325 -21.49 17.22 -0.74
C LEU A 325 -20.96 18.49 -1.44
N LYS A 326 -21.73 19.08 -2.35
CA LYS A 326 -21.30 20.26 -3.13
C LYS A 326 -20.83 21.43 -2.28
N PRO A 327 -21.49 21.81 -1.16
CA PRO A 327 -21.00 22.86 -0.26
C PRO A 327 -19.66 22.52 0.39
N ILE A 328 -19.45 21.29 0.87
CA ILE A 328 -18.17 20.83 1.48
C ILE A 328 -17.04 20.91 0.46
N LEU A 329 -17.29 20.45 -0.76
CA LEU A 329 -16.31 20.48 -1.85
C LEU A 329 -16.11 21.87 -2.44
N ALA A 330 -17.03 22.82 -2.14
CA ALA A 330 -16.95 24.20 -2.62
C ALA A 330 -16.21 25.11 -1.66
N SER A 331 -16.30 24.82 -0.38
CA SER A 331 -15.51 25.48 0.65
C SER A 331 -14.12 24.84 0.70
N ASP A 332 -13.09 25.64 0.94
CA ASP A 332 -11.74 25.13 1.20
C ASP A 332 -11.57 24.72 2.69
N ASP A 333 -12.68 24.58 3.43
CA ASP A 333 -12.71 24.40 4.90
C ASP A 333 -12.32 22.97 5.31
N ALA A 334 -12.60 21.98 4.46
CA ALA A 334 -12.23 20.59 4.74
C ALA A 334 -11.59 19.93 3.52
N ILE A 335 -10.74 18.93 3.78
CA ILE A 335 -10.16 18.08 2.73
C ILE A 335 -10.97 16.79 2.67
N VAL A 336 -11.38 16.40 1.47
CA VAL A 336 -12.12 15.15 1.24
C VAL A 336 -11.24 14.16 0.50
N ILE A 337 -11.11 12.95 1.04
CA ILE A 337 -10.52 11.79 0.36
C ILE A 337 -11.64 10.80 0.10
N GLY A 338 -11.97 10.58 -1.17
CA GLY A 338 -12.93 9.54 -1.58
C GLY A 338 -12.24 8.29 -2.05
N ALA A 339 -12.87 7.13 -1.89
CA ALA A 339 -12.42 5.89 -2.50
C ALA A 339 -13.56 5.23 -3.29
N THR A 340 -13.24 4.64 -4.45
CA THR A 340 -14.21 3.93 -5.31
C THR A 340 -13.49 3.00 -6.28
N THR A 341 -14.24 2.19 -7.03
CA THR A 341 -13.69 1.37 -8.12
C THR A 341 -13.67 2.13 -9.46
N ASP A 342 -12.94 1.59 -10.46
CA ASP A 342 -12.87 2.16 -11.81
C ASP A 342 -14.25 2.21 -12.49
N GLU A 343 -15.03 1.15 -12.34
CA GLU A 343 -16.36 1.01 -12.96
C GLU A 343 -17.35 2.00 -12.36
N GLU A 344 -17.41 2.05 -11.02
CA GLU A 344 -18.28 2.95 -10.28
C GLU A 344 -17.94 4.41 -10.52
N TYR A 345 -16.63 4.73 -10.57
CA TYR A 345 -16.18 6.08 -10.92
C TYR A 345 -16.64 6.50 -12.30
N SER A 346 -16.52 5.61 -13.29
CA SER A 346 -16.92 5.90 -14.66
C SER A 346 -18.43 6.09 -14.79
N GLN A 347 -19.21 5.33 -14.03
CA GLN A 347 -20.68 5.40 -14.06
C GLN A 347 -21.25 6.63 -13.33
N THR A 348 -20.56 7.11 -12.29
CA THR A 348 -21.04 8.20 -11.41
C THR A 348 -20.34 9.52 -11.70
N PHE A 349 -19.07 9.63 -11.33
CA PHE A 349 -18.28 10.87 -11.50
C PHE A 349 -18.00 11.22 -12.96
N GLY A 350 -17.97 10.23 -13.86
CA GLY A 350 -17.79 10.44 -15.28
C GLY A 350 -18.88 11.32 -15.90
N MET A 351 -20.09 11.32 -15.32
CA MET A 351 -21.26 12.08 -15.77
C MET A 351 -21.39 13.44 -15.11
N GLU A 352 -20.83 13.65 -13.90
CA GLU A 352 -20.92 14.92 -13.16
C GLU A 352 -19.65 15.77 -13.29
N GLY A 353 -19.54 16.55 -14.35
CA GLY A 353 -18.38 17.40 -14.62
C GLY A 353 -18.06 18.43 -13.54
N ALA A 354 -19.02 18.80 -12.69
CA ALA A 354 -18.83 19.74 -11.60
C ALA A 354 -18.01 19.11 -10.44
N LEU A 355 -18.29 17.87 -10.08
CA LEU A 355 -17.55 17.13 -9.05
C LEU A 355 -16.16 16.72 -9.55
N LYS A 356 -16.05 16.23 -10.78
CA LYS A 356 -14.77 15.84 -11.40
C LYS A 356 -13.71 16.95 -11.36
N ARG A 357 -14.12 18.22 -11.48
CA ARG A 357 -13.20 19.37 -11.46
C ARG A 357 -12.65 19.69 -10.07
N ARG A 358 -13.23 19.14 -9.01
CA ARG A 358 -12.89 19.42 -7.62
C ARG A 358 -12.02 18.37 -6.96
N PHE A 359 -11.93 17.19 -7.60
CA PHE A 359 -11.08 16.10 -7.14
C PHE A 359 -9.87 15.89 -8.04
N LYS A 360 -8.72 15.62 -7.43
CA LYS A 360 -7.59 15.00 -8.10
C LYS A 360 -7.79 13.49 -8.06
N THR A 361 -7.80 12.86 -9.22
CA THR A 361 -7.88 11.40 -9.36
C THR A 361 -6.51 10.78 -9.20
N ILE A 362 -6.39 9.78 -8.31
CA ILE A 362 -5.18 8.97 -8.11
C ILE A 362 -5.56 7.50 -8.32
N MET A 363 -4.89 6.86 -9.27
CA MET A 363 -5.12 5.46 -9.62
C MET A 363 -4.28 4.56 -8.72
N ILE A 364 -4.95 3.72 -7.94
CA ILE A 364 -4.30 2.74 -7.07
C ILE A 364 -4.28 1.40 -7.79
N ARG A 365 -3.09 0.98 -8.16
CA ARG A 365 -2.89 -0.28 -8.90
C ARG A 365 -2.64 -1.45 -7.96
N GLU A 366 -2.91 -2.64 -8.47
CA GLU A 366 -2.50 -3.85 -7.78
C GLU A 366 -0.97 -3.86 -7.64
N PRO A 367 -0.42 -4.14 -6.44
CA PRO A 367 1.02 -4.19 -6.23
C PRO A 367 1.63 -5.34 -7.03
N ARG A 368 2.91 -5.21 -7.37
CA ARG A 368 3.66 -6.30 -8.00
C ARG A 368 3.76 -7.49 -7.05
N THR A 369 3.84 -8.69 -7.60
CA THR A 369 3.97 -9.92 -6.80
C THR A 369 5.17 -9.87 -5.84
N THR A 370 6.23 -9.15 -6.21
CA THR A 370 7.43 -8.95 -5.40
C THR A 370 7.25 -8.00 -4.21
N GLU A 371 6.26 -7.10 -4.27
CA GLU A 371 5.99 -6.08 -3.26
C GLU A 371 4.99 -6.56 -2.19
N VAL A 372 4.14 -7.53 -2.55
CA VAL A 372 3.01 -7.99 -1.71
C VAL A 372 3.49 -8.50 -0.34
N TYR A 373 4.58 -9.26 -0.31
CA TYR A 373 5.12 -9.79 0.95
C TYR A 373 5.52 -8.68 1.92
N ASP A 374 6.25 -7.68 1.43
CA ASP A 374 6.73 -6.58 2.26
C ASP A 374 5.57 -5.72 2.77
N MET A 375 4.54 -5.51 1.94
CA MET A 375 3.30 -4.82 2.34
C MET A 375 2.53 -5.56 3.44
N LEU A 376 2.55 -6.90 3.44
CA LEU A 376 1.80 -7.72 4.40
C LEU A 376 2.58 -8.11 5.65
N LYS A 377 3.85 -7.75 5.74
CA LYS A 377 4.76 -8.24 6.79
C LYS A 377 4.20 -8.04 8.20
N GLU A 378 3.65 -6.86 8.48
CA GLU A 378 3.09 -6.57 9.81
C GLU A 378 1.74 -7.30 10.02
N SER A 379 0.87 -7.31 9.01
CA SER A 379 -0.38 -8.08 9.09
C SER A 379 -0.12 -9.58 9.32
N ILE A 380 0.95 -10.12 8.71
CA ILE A 380 1.35 -11.52 8.91
C ILE A 380 1.77 -11.75 10.37
N ARG A 381 2.56 -10.84 10.98
CA ARG A 381 2.94 -10.95 12.39
C ARG A 381 1.72 -10.95 13.33
N GLN A 382 0.73 -10.11 13.04
CA GLN A 382 -0.51 -10.08 13.81
C GLN A 382 -1.29 -11.39 13.68
N LEU A 383 -1.37 -11.96 12.47
CA LEU A 383 -1.98 -13.26 12.23
C LEU A 383 -1.22 -14.40 12.92
N GLU A 384 0.12 -14.38 12.93
CA GLU A 384 0.95 -15.34 13.66
C GLU A 384 0.66 -15.31 15.16
N LYS A 385 0.56 -14.11 15.76
CA LYS A 385 0.19 -13.93 17.18
C LYS A 385 -1.24 -14.44 17.44
N PHE A 386 -2.19 -14.17 16.56
CA PHE A 386 -3.59 -14.57 16.74
C PHE A 386 -3.80 -16.07 16.64
N HIS A 387 -3.15 -16.72 15.67
CA HIS A 387 -3.31 -18.16 15.44
C HIS A 387 -2.34 -19.03 16.24
N ASP A 388 -1.30 -18.45 16.83
CA ASP A 388 -0.15 -19.17 17.43
C ASP A 388 0.50 -20.14 16.42
N VAL A 389 0.63 -19.69 15.17
CA VAL A 389 1.16 -20.46 14.03
C VAL A 389 2.11 -19.58 13.23
N CYS A 390 3.34 -20.06 12.99
CA CYS A 390 4.32 -19.34 12.19
C CYS A 390 4.21 -19.65 10.70
N ILE A 391 4.52 -18.65 9.85
CA ILE A 391 4.62 -18.82 8.40
C ILE A 391 5.96 -18.28 7.87
N SER A 392 6.67 -19.06 7.08
CA SER A 392 7.92 -18.60 6.48
C SER A 392 7.65 -17.73 5.22
N LYS A 393 8.54 -16.77 4.96
CA LYS A 393 8.50 -15.96 3.72
C LYS A 393 8.30 -16.82 2.46
N LYS A 394 8.97 -17.97 2.37
CA LYS A 394 8.85 -18.91 1.24
C LYS A 394 7.42 -19.45 1.07
N MET A 395 6.70 -19.68 2.17
CA MET A 395 5.31 -20.14 2.10
C MET A 395 4.39 -19.00 1.69
N VAL A 396 4.61 -17.79 2.17
CA VAL A 396 3.86 -16.61 1.71
C VAL A 396 4.09 -16.35 0.23
N GLU A 397 5.32 -16.40 -0.25
CA GLU A 397 5.64 -16.27 -1.69
C GLU A 397 4.96 -17.37 -2.53
N MET A 398 4.81 -18.58 -1.97
CA MET A 398 4.08 -19.66 -2.62
C MET A 398 2.58 -19.37 -2.68
N ILE A 399 1.99 -18.79 -1.63
CA ILE A 399 0.59 -18.35 -1.62
C ILE A 399 0.38 -17.22 -2.65
N ILE A 400 1.26 -16.21 -2.68
CA ILE A 400 1.21 -15.12 -3.68
C ILE A 400 1.22 -15.71 -5.10
N PHE A 401 2.13 -16.64 -5.35
CA PHE A 401 2.23 -17.30 -6.65
C PHE A 401 0.93 -18.02 -7.03
N TYR A 402 0.43 -18.92 -6.17
CA TYR A 402 -0.80 -19.65 -6.46
C TYR A 402 -2.02 -18.74 -6.55
N SER A 403 -2.12 -17.74 -5.68
CA SER A 403 -3.21 -16.77 -5.75
C SER A 403 -3.22 -15.95 -7.04
N SER A 404 -2.06 -15.74 -7.66
CA SER A 404 -1.97 -15.06 -8.96
C SER A 404 -2.39 -15.96 -10.11
N CYS A 405 -2.29 -17.28 -9.93
CA CYS A 405 -2.69 -18.28 -10.92
C CYS A 405 -4.15 -18.72 -10.82
N PHE A 406 -4.88 -18.27 -9.81
CA PHE A 406 -6.30 -18.59 -9.63
C PHE A 406 -7.12 -17.30 -9.60
N ASN A 407 -8.29 -17.34 -10.23
CA ASN A 407 -9.14 -16.16 -10.29
C ASN A 407 -9.80 -15.92 -8.92
N TYR A 408 -9.51 -14.79 -8.34
CA TYR A 408 -10.15 -14.30 -7.14
C TYR A 408 -10.81 -12.96 -7.47
N ASN A 409 -11.99 -12.72 -6.93
CA ASN A 409 -12.71 -11.46 -7.09
C ASN A 409 -12.04 -10.27 -6.39
N THR A 410 -10.99 -10.56 -5.60
CA THR A 410 -10.21 -9.56 -4.86
C THR A 410 -8.79 -9.45 -5.43
N SER A 411 -8.19 -8.25 -5.28
CA SER A 411 -6.82 -7.97 -5.69
C SER A 411 -5.83 -8.11 -4.53
N ASN A 412 -4.54 -8.19 -4.84
CA ASN A 412 -3.50 -8.04 -3.83
C ASN A 412 -3.46 -6.59 -3.29
N PRO A 413 -3.12 -6.39 -2.00
CA PRO A 413 -2.61 -7.38 -1.05
C PRO A 413 -3.69 -8.16 -0.29
N ASP A 414 -4.96 -7.75 -0.34
CA ASP A 414 -6.07 -8.30 0.44
C ASP A 414 -6.26 -9.80 0.18
N ARG A 415 -6.30 -10.20 -1.10
CA ARG A 415 -6.34 -11.61 -1.51
C ARG A 415 -5.29 -12.47 -0.82
N THR A 416 -4.04 -12.03 -0.82
CA THR A 416 -2.95 -12.79 -0.19
C THR A 416 -3.09 -12.82 1.32
N LYS A 417 -3.54 -11.75 1.95
CA LYS A 417 -3.79 -11.69 3.40
C LYS A 417 -4.81 -12.74 3.82
N ASP A 418 -5.95 -12.82 3.13
CA ASP A 418 -6.99 -13.80 3.41
C ASP A 418 -6.51 -15.24 3.24
N LEU A 419 -5.69 -15.50 2.21
CA LEU A 419 -5.13 -16.84 1.97
C LEU A 419 -4.05 -17.22 2.98
N VAL A 420 -3.28 -16.25 3.49
CA VAL A 420 -2.32 -16.48 4.59
C VAL A 420 -3.07 -16.81 5.87
N ASP A 421 -4.14 -16.08 6.19
CA ASP A 421 -5.01 -16.35 7.33
C ASP A 421 -5.59 -17.77 7.23
N LEU A 422 -6.18 -18.13 6.09
CA LEU A 422 -6.70 -19.47 5.82
C LEU A 422 -5.62 -20.56 5.94
N ALA A 423 -4.37 -20.27 5.53
CA ALA A 423 -3.26 -21.21 5.66
C ALA A 423 -2.87 -21.47 7.13
N MET A 424 -2.90 -20.42 7.95
CA MET A 424 -2.66 -20.54 9.39
C MET A 424 -3.79 -21.30 10.10
N VAL A 425 -5.05 -21.01 9.76
CA VAL A 425 -6.21 -21.79 10.23
C VAL A 425 -6.04 -23.27 9.88
N THR A 426 -5.68 -23.57 8.63
CA THR A 426 -5.47 -24.95 8.15
C THR A 426 -4.35 -25.64 8.92
N ALA A 427 -3.25 -24.95 9.18
CA ALA A 427 -2.16 -25.51 9.98
C ALA A 427 -2.61 -25.81 11.42
N ARG A 428 -3.32 -24.88 12.06
CA ARG A 428 -3.87 -25.05 13.41
C ARG A 428 -4.87 -26.21 13.49
N MET A 429 -5.76 -26.35 12.50
CA MET A 429 -6.69 -27.48 12.43
C MET A 429 -5.97 -28.82 12.29
N ASN A 430 -4.80 -28.85 11.64
CA ASN A 430 -3.95 -30.02 11.50
C ASN A 430 -3.02 -30.24 12.71
N GLY A 431 -3.14 -29.44 13.78
CA GLY A 431 -2.29 -29.55 14.98
C GLY A 431 -0.83 -29.15 14.73
N LYS A 432 -0.55 -28.29 13.74
CA LYS A 432 0.78 -27.81 13.39
C LYS A 432 0.99 -26.40 13.93
N ASP A 433 2.19 -26.14 14.41
CA ASP A 433 2.66 -24.80 14.85
C ASP A 433 3.22 -23.94 13.70
N ARG A 434 3.26 -24.52 12.50
CA ARG A 434 3.84 -23.87 11.32
C ARG A 434 3.10 -24.23 10.05
N VAL A 435 2.90 -23.23 9.18
CA VAL A 435 2.39 -23.45 7.84
C VAL A 435 3.46 -24.15 6.98
N ASP A 436 3.12 -25.31 6.44
CA ASP A 436 3.93 -26.05 5.51
C ASP A 436 3.29 -26.14 4.11
N ARG A 437 3.97 -26.82 3.19
CA ARG A 437 3.48 -26.99 1.82
C ARG A 437 2.14 -27.73 1.77
N ASP A 438 1.92 -28.70 2.66
CA ASP A 438 0.70 -29.51 2.65
C ASP A 438 -0.51 -28.67 3.05
N CYS A 439 -0.36 -27.73 4.00
CA CYS A 439 -1.41 -26.77 4.35
C CYS A 439 -1.81 -25.93 3.13
N ILE A 440 -0.83 -25.43 2.37
CA ILE A 440 -1.10 -24.64 1.17
C ILE A 440 -1.75 -25.51 0.09
N MET A 441 -1.28 -26.74 -0.09
CA MET A 441 -1.87 -27.67 -1.06
C MET A 441 -3.31 -28.08 -0.70
N GLN A 442 -3.69 -28.08 0.59
CA GLN A 442 -5.08 -28.29 0.99
C GLN A 442 -6.00 -27.14 0.54
N ILE A 443 -5.52 -25.90 0.59
CA ILE A 443 -6.30 -24.72 0.14
C ILE A 443 -6.55 -24.81 -1.37
N PHE A 444 -5.52 -25.12 -2.14
CA PHE A 444 -5.58 -25.16 -3.60
C PHE A 444 -5.85 -26.59 -4.17
N GLY A 445 -6.07 -27.57 -3.31
CA GLY A 445 -6.12 -28.98 -3.68
C GLY A 445 -7.23 -29.35 -4.66
N ALA A 446 -8.38 -28.71 -4.59
CA ALA A 446 -9.49 -28.95 -5.51
C ALA A 446 -9.09 -28.65 -6.96
N ASN A 447 -8.33 -27.58 -7.19
CA ASN A 447 -7.85 -27.19 -8.51
C ASN A 447 -6.84 -28.19 -9.08
N PHE A 448 -5.89 -28.65 -8.25
CA PHE A 448 -4.92 -29.64 -8.68
C PHE A 448 -5.55 -31.01 -8.95
N ASN A 449 -6.55 -31.41 -8.18
CA ASN A 449 -7.31 -32.63 -8.45
C ASN A 449 -8.04 -32.51 -9.79
N ALA A 450 -8.67 -31.39 -10.09
CA ALA A 450 -9.32 -31.15 -11.39
C ALA A 450 -8.32 -31.30 -12.55
N PHE A 451 -7.11 -30.72 -12.41
CA PHE A 451 -6.04 -30.88 -13.41
C PHE A 451 -5.65 -32.34 -13.64
N HIS A 452 -5.49 -33.14 -12.58
CA HIS A 452 -5.15 -34.56 -12.69
C HIS A 452 -6.22 -35.43 -13.35
N HIS A 453 -7.46 -34.98 -13.36
CA HIS A 453 -8.57 -35.67 -14.03
C HIS A 453 -8.77 -35.25 -15.49
N MET A 454 -8.03 -34.26 -16.00
CA MET A 454 -8.11 -33.83 -17.40
C MET A 454 -7.47 -34.83 -18.34
N SER A 455 -8.03 -34.95 -19.56
CA SER A 455 -7.42 -35.75 -20.60
C SER A 455 -6.07 -35.14 -21.07
N GLY A 456 -5.11 -35.98 -21.48
CA GLY A 456 -3.83 -35.51 -21.99
C GLY A 456 -3.96 -34.60 -23.23
N GLU A 457 -4.98 -34.81 -24.05
CA GLU A 457 -5.28 -33.96 -25.20
C GLU A 457 -5.72 -32.56 -24.75
N MET A 458 -6.61 -32.48 -23.77
CA MET A 458 -7.08 -31.22 -23.23
C MET A 458 -5.95 -30.47 -22.52
N ILE A 459 -5.14 -31.15 -21.71
CA ILE A 459 -3.95 -30.58 -21.08
C ILE A 459 -3.02 -29.95 -22.14
N ARG A 460 -2.76 -30.67 -23.21
CA ARG A 460 -1.88 -30.20 -24.29
C ARG A 460 -2.47 -29.02 -25.03
N LYS A 461 -3.78 -29.00 -25.26
CA LYS A 461 -4.49 -27.91 -25.90
C LYS A 461 -4.38 -26.61 -25.09
N ILE A 462 -4.73 -26.66 -23.80
CA ILE A 462 -4.63 -25.51 -22.90
C ILE A 462 -3.17 -25.05 -22.76
N ALA A 463 -2.22 -26.00 -22.69
CA ALA A 463 -0.80 -25.66 -22.61
C ALA A 463 -0.31 -24.87 -23.84
N TYR A 464 -0.73 -25.24 -25.07
CA TYR A 464 -0.41 -24.47 -26.26
C TYR A 464 -1.08 -23.09 -26.24
N HIS A 465 -2.30 -23.00 -25.74
CA HIS A 465 -3.01 -21.74 -25.59
C HIS A 465 -2.21 -20.77 -24.70
N GLU A 466 -1.90 -21.17 -23.48
CA GLU A 466 -1.20 -20.32 -22.51
C GLU A 466 0.25 -20.01 -22.91
N VAL A 467 0.96 -21.00 -23.44
CA VAL A 467 2.31 -20.80 -23.99
C VAL A 467 2.29 -19.85 -25.19
N GLY A 468 1.20 -19.87 -25.98
CA GLY A 468 0.99 -18.91 -27.06
C GLY A 468 0.98 -17.48 -26.56
N HIS A 469 0.21 -17.19 -25.51
CA HIS A 469 0.19 -15.86 -24.86
C HIS A 469 1.58 -15.44 -24.37
N PHE A 470 2.27 -16.36 -23.70
CA PHE A 470 3.62 -16.10 -23.19
C PHE A 470 4.61 -15.75 -24.31
N ILE A 471 4.65 -16.56 -25.37
CA ILE A 471 5.64 -16.38 -26.47
C ILE A 471 5.41 -15.05 -27.18
N VAL A 472 4.18 -14.78 -27.60
CA VAL A 472 3.90 -13.54 -28.34
C VAL A 472 4.15 -12.32 -27.47
N GLN A 473 3.76 -12.35 -26.19
CA GLN A 473 4.05 -11.26 -25.29
C GLN A 473 5.57 -11.06 -25.07
N LYS A 474 6.33 -12.14 -24.89
CA LYS A 474 7.77 -12.07 -24.60
C LYS A 474 8.59 -11.58 -25.81
N PHE A 475 8.23 -12.00 -27.00
CA PHE A 475 9.00 -11.73 -28.23
C PHE A 475 8.41 -10.63 -29.10
N SER A 476 7.38 -9.92 -28.63
CA SER A 476 6.90 -8.70 -29.25
C SER A 476 7.83 -7.53 -28.94
N ASP A 477 8.24 -6.79 -29.97
CA ASP A 477 9.21 -5.69 -29.85
C ASP A 477 8.70 -4.52 -28.98
N LYS A 478 7.39 -4.37 -28.85
CA LYS A 478 6.76 -3.23 -28.16
C LYS A 478 6.24 -3.53 -26.76
N LEU A 479 6.07 -4.81 -26.37
CA LEU A 479 5.52 -5.21 -25.07
C LEU A 479 6.60 -5.38 -23.98
N ILE A 480 7.65 -4.56 -24.02
CA ILE A 480 8.78 -4.61 -23.09
C ILE A 480 8.40 -4.25 -21.66
N ASP A 481 7.28 -3.55 -21.46
CA ASP A 481 6.71 -3.20 -20.15
C ASP A 481 6.00 -4.38 -19.47
N ARG A 482 5.90 -5.53 -20.13
CA ARG A 482 5.16 -6.69 -19.64
C ARG A 482 6.08 -7.87 -19.40
N LYS A 483 6.03 -8.38 -18.18
CA LYS A 483 6.79 -9.57 -17.80
C LYS A 483 5.84 -10.68 -17.35
N ALA A 484 5.84 -11.79 -18.07
CA ALA A 484 5.15 -12.97 -17.60
C ALA A 484 5.88 -13.58 -16.39
N VAL A 485 5.16 -13.75 -15.30
CA VAL A 485 5.68 -14.26 -14.02
C VAL A 485 5.28 -15.70 -13.75
N ALA A 486 4.23 -16.17 -14.42
CA ALA A 486 3.76 -17.55 -14.32
C ALA A 486 2.95 -17.98 -15.54
N ILE A 487 2.94 -19.27 -15.82
CA ILE A 487 2.02 -19.93 -16.73
C ILE A 487 1.36 -21.08 -15.97
N SER A 488 0.03 -21.16 -15.97
CA SER A 488 -0.72 -22.22 -15.30
C SER A 488 -1.76 -22.82 -16.25
N ILE A 489 -1.89 -24.13 -16.21
CA ILE A 489 -2.97 -24.90 -16.86
C ILE A 489 -3.77 -25.69 -15.83
N VAL A 490 -3.65 -25.31 -14.56
CA VAL A 490 -4.47 -25.85 -13.49
C VAL A 490 -5.80 -25.10 -13.51
N PRO A 491 -6.95 -25.79 -13.68
CA PRO A 491 -8.24 -25.16 -13.78
C PRO A 491 -8.59 -24.35 -12.54
N ALA A 492 -9.24 -23.22 -12.74
CA ALA A 492 -9.81 -22.41 -11.67
C ALA A 492 -11.25 -22.00 -12.03
N GLU A 493 -11.92 -21.35 -11.10
CA GLU A 493 -13.27 -20.86 -11.32
C GLU A 493 -13.26 -19.84 -12.47
N GLY A 494 -13.95 -20.16 -13.56
CA GLY A 494 -14.08 -19.29 -14.73
C GLY A 494 -13.05 -19.47 -15.85
N TYR A 495 -11.96 -20.26 -15.66
CA TYR A 495 -10.98 -20.52 -16.74
C TYR A 495 -10.21 -21.84 -16.55
N LEU A 496 -9.64 -22.33 -17.65
CA LEU A 496 -8.88 -23.58 -17.68
C LEU A 496 -7.36 -23.41 -17.61
N GLY A 497 -6.88 -22.21 -17.90
CA GLY A 497 -5.46 -21.83 -17.82
C GLY A 497 -5.31 -20.32 -17.69
N ILE A 498 -4.12 -19.85 -17.38
CA ILE A 498 -3.78 -18.43 -17.28
C ILE A 498 -2.28 -18.17 -17.46
N THR A 499 -1.96 -17.12 -18.18
CA THR A 499 -0.62 -16.53 -18.24
C THR A 499 -0.60 -15.25 -17.42
N VAL A 500 0.05 -15.30 -16.27
CA VAL A 500 0.13 -14.18 -15.32
C VAL A 500 1.22 -13.20 -15.75
N THR A 501 0.88 -11.93 -15.86
CA THR A 501 1.76 -10.87 -16.34
C THR A 501 1.82 -9.70 -15.38
N ASP A 502 3.02 -9.32 -14.95
CA ASP A 502 3.28 -8.06 -14.26
C ASP A 502 3.54 -6.95 -15.29
N ILE A 503 2.94 -5.78 -15.07
CA ILE A 503 3.19 -4.58 -15.88
C ILE A 503 4.26 -3.75 -15.16
N MET A 504 5.43 -3.59 -15.80
CA MET A 504 6.63 -3.02 -15.19
C MET A 504 6.69 -1.49 -15.28
N ASP A 505 6.21 -0.91 -16.38
CA ASP A 505 6.29 0.52 -16.65
C ASP A 505 5.04 1.04 -17.39
N ASN A 506 4.68 2.30 -17.11
CA ASN A 506 3.55 2.97 -17.74
C ASN A 506 3.93 4.18 -18.58
N THR A 507 5.23 4.45 -18.71
CA THR A 507 5.76 5.60 -19.47
C THR A 507 5.93 5.29 -20.95
N ILE A 508 5.73 4.02 -21.36
CA ILE A 508 5.88 3.60 -22.75
C ILE A 508 4.77 4.21 -23.62
N SER A 509 5.18 4.78 -24.74
CA SER A 509 4.26 5.30 -25.75
C SER A 509 3.42 4.17 -26.32
N ARG A 510 2.10 4.27 -26.21
CA ARG A 510 1.13 3.32 -26.77
C ARG A 510 0.82 3.69 -28.21
N ASP A 511 1.82 3.58 -29.10
CA ASP A 511 1.67 3.80 -30.52
C ASP A 511 0.84 2.67 -31.19
N ARG A 512 0.59 2.80 -32.49
CA ARG A 512 -0.17 1.79 -33.26
C ARG A 512 0.47 0.40 -33.18
N LEU A 513 1.81 0.32 -33.19
CA LEU A 513 2.51 -0.96 -33.15
C LEU A 513 2.39 -1.61 -31.77
N TYR A 514 2.45 -0.82 -30.68
CA TYR A 514 2.20 -1.34 -29.32
C TYR A 514 0.80 -1.94 -29.19
N LEU A 515 -0.23 -1.25 -29.72
CA LEU A 515 -1.60 -1.74 -29.67
C LEU A 515 -1.80 -2.99 -30.54
N LEU A 516 -1.15 -3.06 -31.71
CA LEU A 516 -1.14 -4.26 -32.54
C LEU A 516 -0.49 -5.44 -31.84
N ASP A 517 0.64 -5.24 -31.20
CA ASP A 517 1.31 -6.30 -30.44
C ASP A 517 0.46 -6.75 -29.24
N LEU A 518 -0.28 -5.83 -28.61
CA LEU A 518 -1.21 -6.17 -27.52
C LEU A 518 -2.40 -6.99 -28.02
N ILE A 519 -2.96 -6.66 -29.20
CA ILE A 519 -4.00 -7.47 -29.84
C ILE A 519 -3.43 -8.83 -30.25
N ALA A 520 -2.22 -8.89 -30.84
CA ALA A 520 -1.54 -10.11 -31.21
C ALA A 520 -1.33 -11.02 -30.01
N ALA A 521 -0.89 -10.47 -28.86
CA ALA A 521 -0.75 -11.21 -27.62
C ALA A 521 -2.10 -11.75 -27.10
N SER A 522 -3.20 -10.99 -27.22
CA SER A 522 -4.53 -11.48 -26.85
C SER A 522 -5.02 -12.61 -27.79
N LEU A 523 -4.76 -12.53 -29.09
CA LEU A 523 -5.18 -13.55 -30.05
C LEU A 523 -4.29 -14.80 -30.06
N SER A 524 -3.11 -14.74 -29.43
CA SER A 524 -2.05 -15.73 -29.59
C SER A 524 -2.38 -17.09 -29.00
N GLY A 525 -3.22 -17.16 -27.95
CA GLY A 525 -3.68 -18.45 -27.42
C GLY A 525 -4.37 -19.28 -28.49
N ARG A 526 -5.41 -18.72 -29.10
CA ARG A 526 -6.15 -19.34 -30.20
C ARG A 526 -5.29 -19.56 -31.46
N THR A 527 -4.43 -18.60 -31.79
CA THR A 527 -3.52 -18.71 -32.92
C THR A 527 -2.53 -19.87 -32.72
N SER A 528 -2.03 -20.06 -31.51
CA SER A 528 -1.15 -21.18 -31.12
C SER A 528 -1.83 -22.53 -31.31
N GLU A 529 -3.09 -22.67 -30.87
CA GLU A 529 -3.88 -23.89 -31.08
C GLU A 529 -4.03 -24.22 -32.59
N LYS A 530 -4.32 -23.23 -33.44
CA LYS A 530 -4.43 -23.39 -34.89
C LYS A 530 -3.09 -23.82 -35.51
N VAL A 531 -1.99 -23.19 -35.11
CA VAL A 531 -0.64 -23.42 -35.69
C VAL A 531 -0.10 -24.81 -35.32
N PHE A 532 -0.23 -25.20 -34.06
CA PHE A 532 0.45 -26.39 -33.55
C PHE A 532 -0.46 -27.65 -33.47
N LEU A 533 -1.76 -27.47 -33.32
CA LEU A 533 -2.71 -28.58 -33.13
C LEU A 533 -3.68 -28.74 -34.31
N SER A 534 -3.71 -27.79 -35.26
CA SER A 534 -4.74 -27.73 -36.34
C SER A 534 -6.16 -27.77 -35.79
N SER A 535 -6.35 -27.22 -34.59
CA SER A 535 -7.62 -27.23 -33.86
C SER A 535 -8.62 -26.29 -34.49
N GLU A 536 -9.89 -26.68 -34.55
CA GLU A 536 -10.99 -25.79 -34.88
C GLU A 536 -11.26 -24.82 -33.71
N ASN A 537 -11.96 -23.70 -34.00
CA ASN A 537 -12.28 -22.66 -33.03
C ASN A 537 -13.10 -23.22 -31.87
N ASP A 538 -12.71 -22.88 -30.64
CA ASP A 538 -13.33 -23.25 -29.37
C ASP A 538 -13.86 -22.01 -28.62
N VAL A 539 -14.78 -22.22 -27.70
CA VAL A 539 -15.42 -21.20 -26.87
C VAL A 539 -14.44 -20.62 -25.84
N GLY A 540 -13.38 -21.36 -25.49
CA GLY A 540 -12.43 -21.00 -24.42
C GLY A 540 -11.61 -19.72 -24.65
N ALA A 541 -11.67 -19.13 -25.84
CA ALA A 541 -10.99 -17.87 -26.17
C ALA A 541 -11.93 -16.65 -26.24
N GLU A 542 -13.12 -16.71 -25.66
CA GLU A 542 -14.11 -15.63 -25.70
C GLU A 542 -13.57 -14.31 -25.13
N ASP A 543 -13.05 -14.35 -23.92
CA ASP A 543 -12.50 -13.17 -23.21
C ASP A 543 -11.34 -12.51 -23.98
N ASP A 544 -10.47 -13.33 -24.57
CA ASP A 544 -9.33 -12.83 -25.33
C ASP A 544 -9.75 -12.17 -26.63
N LEU A 545 -10.77 -12.72 -27.28
CA LEU A 545 -11.36 -12.15 -28.47
C LEU A 545 -12.09 -10.83 -28.18
N GLU A 546 -12.81 -10.76 -27.06
CA GLU A 546 -13.48 -9.54 -26.61
C GLU A 546 -12.47 -8.43 -26.34
N LYS A 547 -11.41 -8.71 -25.57
CA LYS A 547 -10.31 -7.76 -25.30
C LYS A 547 -9.65 -7.26 -26.57
N ALA A 548 -9.29 -8.18 -27.47
CA ALA A 548 -8.66 -7.87 -28.76
C ALA A 548 -9.57 -6.98 -29.60
N THR A 549 -10.85 -7.33 -29.73
CA THR A 549 -11.83 -6.59 -30.52
C THR A 549 -12.06 -5.19 -29.95
N LYS A 550 -12.14 -5.04 -28.62
CA LYS A 550 -12.30 -3.75 -27.94
C LYS A 550 -11.13 -2.82 -28.23
N ILE A 551 -9.88 -3.32 -28.17
CA ILE A 551 -8.69 -2.52 -28.48
C ILE A 551 -8.72 -2.10 -29.96
N ALA A 552 -8.98 -3.01 -30.88
CA ALA A 552 -9.06 -2.73 -32.32
C ALA A 552 -10.15 -1.70 -32.63
N PHE A 553 -11.29 -1.81 -31.97
CA PHE A 553 -12.39 -0.86 -32.08
C PHE A 553 -12.01 0.54 -31.58
N ASP A 554 -11.33 0.64 -30.45
CA ASP A 554 -10.83 1.89 -29.91
C ASP A 554 -9.76 2.53 -30.81
N MET A 555 -8.91 1.72 -31.45
CA MET A 555 -7.94 2.19 -32.45
C MET A 555 -8.62 2.88 -33.62
N VAL A 556 -9.71 2.31 -34.15
CA VAL A 556 -10.46 2.86 -35.27
C VAL A 556 -11.26 4.09 -34.86
N THR A 557 -11.96 4.03 -33.74
CA THR A 557 -12.99 5.01 -33.38
C THR A 557 -12.48 6.15 -32.51
N LYS A 558 -11.60 5.85 -31.56
CA LYS A 558 -11.10 6.84 -30.57
C LYS A 558 -9.74 7.42 -30.94
N PHE A 559 -8.85 6.58 -31.49
CA PHE A 559 -7.45 6.99 -31.68
C PHE A 559 -7.13 7.39 -33.14
N GLY A 560 -8.09 7.28 -34.07
CA GLY A 560 -7.90 7.65 -35.46
C GLY A 560 -6.88 6.77 -36.22
N MET A 561 -6.58 5.56 -35.70
CA MET A 561 -5.57 4.66 -36.24
C MET A 561 -6.15 3.76 -37.34
N ASN A 562 -6.74 4.35 -38.36
CA ASN A 562 -7.41 3.64 -39.45
C ASN A 562 -7.12 4.30 -40.81
N SER A 563 -7.39 3.59 -41.91
CA SER A 563 -7.15 4.08 -43.26
C SER A 563 -8.35 4.79 -43.91
N LYS A 564 -9.55 4.65 -43.33
CA LYS A 564 -10.82 5.14 -43.96
C LYS A 564 -11.29 6.48 -43.42
N PHE A 565 -11.11 6.71 -42.11
CA PHE A 565 -11.60 7.93 -41.45
C PHE A 565 -10.50 8.95 -41.22
N GLY A 566 -9.24 8.63 -41.55
CA GLY A 566 -8.08 9.47 -41.26
C GLY A 566 -7.92 9.71 -39.76
N GLU A 567 -7.38 10.85 -39.37
CA GLU A 567 -7.18 11.24 -37.97
C GLU A 567 -8.45 11.76 -37.28
N ASN A 568 -9.62 11.43 -37.81
CA ASN A 568 -10.90 11.87 -37.25
C ASN A 568 -11.38 10.91 -36.13
N HIS A 569 -11.87 11.51 -35.07
CA HIS A 569 -12.56 10.76 -34.00
C HIS A 569 -13.97 10.40 -34.48
N VAL A 570 -14.29 9.11 -34.51
CA VAL A 570 -15.63 8.64 -34.81
C VAL A 570 -16.41 8.58 -33.52
N TYR A 571 -17.35 9.52 -33.33
CA TYR A 571 -18.20 9.58 -32.12
C TYR A 571 -19.20 8.43 -32.13
N LEU A 572 -18.78 7.29 -31.60
CA LEU A 572 -19.65 6.16 -31.26
C LEU A 572 -19.82 6.16 -29.73
N ASN A 573 -20.91 6.76 -29.23
CA ASN A 573 -21.31 6.51 -27.86
C ASN A 573 -21.80 5.07 -27.76
N GLU A 574 -21.34 4.32 -26.77
CA GLU A 574 -21.82 2.94 -26.48
C GLU A 574 -23.36 2.88 -26.37
N LYS A 575 -23.98 3.99 -25.93
CA LYS A 575 -25.47 4.15 -25.90
C LYS A 575 -26.11 4.55 -27.24
N ASN A 576 -25.34 4.99 -28.23
CA ASN A 576 -25.84 5.55 -29.49
C ASN A 576 -25.48 4.72 -30.75
N TYR A 577 -25.10 3.45 -30.55
CA TYR A 577 -24.86 2.52 -31.68
C TYR A 577 -26.05 2.46 -32.67
N GLN A 578 -27.26 2.78 -32.20
CA GLN A 578 -28.47 2.81 -33.03
C GLN A 578 -28.67 4.10 -33.87
N MET A 579 -27.83 5.14 -33.65
CA MET A 579 -27.99 6.42 -34.36
C MET A 579 -27.04 6.61 -35.54
N GLN A 580 -26.16 5.65 -35.84
CA GLN A 580 -25.25 5.77 -36.97
C GLN A 580 -25.82 5.13 -38.24
N THR A 581 -25.50 5.74 -39.39
CA THR A 581 -25.88 5.12 -40.64
C THR A 581 -25.23 3.76 -40.81
N PRO A 582 -25.95 2.75 -41.34
CA PRO A 582 -25.40 1.40 -41.55
C PRO A 582 -24.05 1.40 -42.27
N SER A 583 -23.79 2.35 -43.15
CA SER A 583 -22.54 2.47 -43.87
C SER A 583 -21.32 2.80 -42.98
N VAL A 584 -21.47 3.62 -41.93
CA VAL A 584 -20.38 3.95 -41.03
C VAL A 584 -20.04 2.74 -40.14
N THR A 585 -21.04 2.06 -39.64
CA THR A 585 -20.86 0.83 -38.84
C THR A 585 -20.15 -0.25 -39.68
N GLU A 586 -20.51 -0.41 -40.94
CA GLU A 586 -19.89 -1.39 -41.82
C GLU A 586 -18.42 -1.03 -42.11
N MET A 587 -18.11 0.27 -42.32
CA MET A 587 -16.76 0.74 -42.48
C MET A 587 -15.89 0.52 -41.22
N VAL A 588 -16.43 0.80 -40.02
CA VAL A 588 -15.72 0.56 -38.75
C VAL A 588 -15.44 -0.93 -38.59
N ASN A 589 -16.42 -1.78 -38.79
CA ASN A 589 -16.25 -3.23 -38.68
C ASN A 589 -15.22 -3.76 -39.71
N GLY A 590 -15.21 -3.17 -40.94
CA GLY A 590 -14.24 -3.53 -41.94
C GLY A 590 -12.79 -3.16 -41.56
N GLU A 591 -12.57 -2.01 -40.92
CA GLU A 591 -11.25 -1.59 -40.45
C GLU A 591 -10.83 -2.40 -39.19
N VAL A 592 -11.76 -2.66 -38.24
CA VAL A 592 -11.50 -3.54 -37.08
C VAL A 592 -11.06 -4.91 -37.57
N LYS A 593 -11.75 -5.51 -38.54
CA LYS A 593 -11.41 -6.82 -39.09
C LYS A 593 -9.98 -6.83 -39.66
N LYS A 594 -9.57 -5.81 -40.40
CA LYS A 594 -8.19 -5.71 -40.93
C LYS A 594 -7.13 -5.65 -39.83
N ILE A 595 -7.39 -4.87 -38.78
CA ILE A 595 -6.48 -4.78 -37.61
C ILE A 595 -6.35 -6.14 -36.93
N MET A 596 -7.47 -6.85 -36.75
CA MET A 596 -7.47 -8.20 -36.15
C MET A 596 -6.70 -9.20 -37.01
N GLU A 597 -6.89 -9.18 -38.35
CA GLU A 597 -6.15 -10.03 -39.29
C GLU A 597 -4.63 -9.72 -39.31
N GLU A 598 -4.25 -8.43 -39.28
CA GLU A 598 -2.86 -8.00 -39.17
C GLU A 598 -2.21 -8.49 -37.86
N ALA A 599 -2.92 -8.39 -36.75
CA ALA A 599 -2.44 -8.86 -35.44
C ALA A 599 -2.33 -10.39 -35.36
N GLU A 600 -3.31 -11.12 -35.93
CA GLU A 600 -3.26 -12.60 -35.97
C GLU A 600 -2.05 -13.10 -36.79
N GLU A 601 -1.73 -12.47 -37.93
CA GLU A 601 -0.58 -12.85 -38.76
C GLU A 601 0.76 -12.51 -38.06
N ARG A 602 0.82 -11.41 -37.28
CA ARG A 602 1.97 -11.12 -36.41
C ARG A 602 2.15 -12.18 -35.35
N ALA A 603 1.08 -12.55 -34.64
CA ALA A 603 1.12 -13.60 -33.62
C ALA A 603 1.62 -14.93 -34.22
N LYS A 604 1.09 -15.32 -35.38
CA LYS A 604 1.47 -16.54 -36.10
C LYS A 604 2.95 -16.52 -36.49
N THR A 605 3.46 -15.41 -36.97
CA THR A 605 4.87 -15.25 -37.34
C THR A 605 5.79 -15.48 -36.14
N ILE A 606 5.50 -14.84 -34.99
CA ILE A 606 6.27 -14.99 -33.76
C ILE A 606 6.20 -16.45 -33.25
N LEU A 607 5.02 -17.06 -33.23
CA LEU A 607 4.84 -18.45 -32.79
C LEU A 607 5.62 -19.45 -33.63
N MET A 608 5.64 -19.26 -34.95
CA MET A 608 6.40 -20.13 -35.86
C MET A 608 7.92 -19.98 -35.67
N GLN A 609 8.41 -18.75 -35.45
CA GLN A 609 9.82 -18.49 -35.19
C GLN A 609 10.31 -19.19 -33.91
N HIS A 610 9.46 -19.23 -32.86
CA HIS A 610 9.78 -19.78 -31.55
C HIS A 610 9.13 -21.15 -31.29
N SER A 611 8.86 -21.93 -32.35
CA SER A 611 8.15 -23.22 -32.26
C SER A 611 8.83 -24.25 -31.35
N LYS A 612 10.17 -24.33 -31.35
CA LYS A 612 10.92 -25.21 -30.47
C LYS A 612 10.79 -24.85 -29.01
N LEU A 613 10.76 -23.55 -28.72
CA LEU A 613 10.55 -23.07 -27.36
C LEU A 613 9.10 -23.35 -26.90
N ALA A 614 8.12 -23.15 -27.78
CA ALA A 614 6.73 -23.49 -27.51
C ALA A 614 6.58 -24.97 -27.11
N GLU A 615 7.15 -25.87 -27.88
CA GLU A 615 7.09 -27.31 -27.60
C GLU A 615 7.78 -27.68 -26.27
N ALA A 616 8.94 -27.08 -25.98
CA ALA A 616 9.66 -27.31 -24.72
C ALA A 616 8.85 -26.84 -23.50
N LEU A 617 8.25 -25.64 -23.57
CA LEU A 617 7.40 -25.11 -22.50
C LEU A 617 6.14 -25.94 -22.31
N VAL A 618 5.45 -26.33 -23.40
CA VAL A 618 4.24 -27.16 -23.34
C VAL A 618 4.56 -28.53 -22.70
N ASN A 619 5.67 -29.16 -23.05
CA ASN A 619 6.05 -30.43 -22.47
C ASN A 619 6.31 -30.36 -20.96
N GLU A 620 6.95 -29.29 -20.47
CA GLU A 620 7.18 -29.12 -19.01
C GLU A 620 5.90 -28.70 -18.30
N LEU A 621 5.13 -27.81 -18.89
CA LEU A 621 3.86 -27.32 -18.35
C LEU A 621 2.83 -28.45 -18.22
N SER A 622 2.73 -29.33 -19.24
CA SER A 622 1.84 -30.49 -19.21
C SER A 622 2.16 -31.48 -18.07
N LYS A 623 3.42 -31.54 -17.63
CA LYS A 623 3.83 -32.41 -16.52
C LYS A 623 3.57 -31.78 -15.16
N LYS A 624 3.84 -30.49 -15.04
CA LYS A 624 3.84 -29.77 -13.76
C LYS A 624 2.54 -29.05 -13.44
N GLY A 625 1.71 -28.78 -14.44
CA GLY A 625 0.52 -27.94 -14.36
C GLY A 625 0.82 -26.45 -14.29
N MET A 626 2.00 -26.06 -13.80
CA MET A 626 2.42 -24.65 -13.62
C MET A 626 3.92 -24.50 -13.83
N LEU A 627 4.31 -23.33 -14.37
CA LEU A 627 5.71 -22.88 -14.47
C LEU A 627 5.85 -21.47 -13.91
N ARG A 628 6.89 -21.25 -13.07
CA ARG A 628 7.26 -19.94 -12.53
C ARG A 628 8.27 -19.25 -13.42
N ASP A 629 8.42 -17.94 -13.26
CA ASP A 629 9.37 -17.10 -14.01
C ASP A 629 10.78 -17.71 -14.09
N LYS A 630 11.34 -18.16 -12.97
CA LYS A 630 12.67 -18.81 -12.92
C LYS A 630 12.74 -20.11 -13.72
N GLU A 631 11.70 -20.93 -13.70
CA GLU A 631 11.63 -22.18 -14.45
C GLU A 631 11.48 -21.89 -15.95
N ILE A 632 10.65 -20.90 -16.29
CA ILE A 632 10.47 -20.41 -17.66
C ILE A 632 11.81 -19.89 -18.20
N GLU A 633 12.50 -19.02 -17.45
CA GLU A 633 13.81 -18.48 -17.86
C GLU A 633 14.87 -19.56 -18.10
N VAL A 634 14.91 -20.59 -17.27
CA VAL A 634 15.82 -21.74 -17.48
C VAL A 634 15.52 -22.44 -18.81
N ILE A 635 14.25 -22.64 -19.15
CA ILE A 635 13.85 -23.28 -20.41
C ILE A 635 14.21 -22.37 -21.59
N VAL A 636 13.90 -21.08 -21.51
CA VAL A 636 14.22 -20.08 -22.53
C VAL A 636 15.72 -20.05 -22.81
N LYS A 637 16.56 -19.90 -21.77
CA LYS A 637 18.03 -19.87 -21.90
C LYS A 637 18.61 -21.16 -22.51
N ARG A 638 17.97 -22.29 -22.24
CA ARG A 638 18.40 -23.58 -22.80
C ARG A 638 18.09 -23.71 -24.29
N ILE A 639 16.94 -23.23 -24.74
CA ILE A 639 16.46 -23.40 -26.12
C ILE A 639 16.91 -22.24 -27.02
N GLU A 640 16.93 -21.01 -26.48
CA GLU A 640 17.25 -19.78 -27.21
C GLU A 640 18.25 -18.92 -26.40
N PRO A 641 19.53 -19.32 -26.34
CA PRO A 641 20.53 -18.63 -25.54
C PRO A 641 20.78 -17.16 -25.96
N GLU A 642 20.59 -16.83 -27.23
CA GLU A 642 20.80 -15.47 -27.77
C GLU A 642 19.68 -14.47 -27.36
N SER A 643 18.50 -14.96 -27.04
CA SER A 643 17.38 -14.09 -26.63
C SER A 643 17.48 -13.63 -25.16
N SER A 644 18.47 -14.10 -24.40
CA SER A 644 18.70 -13.76 -23.00
C SER A 644 19.51 -12.46 -22.79
N GLU A 645 20.10 -11.87 -23.83
CA GLU A 645 20.95 -10.67 -23.72
C GLU A 645 20.22 -9.33 -23.90
N VAL A 646 18.94 -9.33 -24.25
CA VAL A 646 18.17 -8.11 -24.53
C VAL A 646 17.63 -7.43 -23.24
N ILE A 647 17.90 -8.02 -22.07
CA ILE A 647 17.56 -7.37 -20.78
C ILE A 647 18.86 -6.94 -20.10
N LYS A 648 19.52 -5.94 -20.65
CA LYS A 648 20.52 -5.11 -19.95
C LYS A 648 20.27 -3.65 -20.29
N ASP A 649 20.02 -2.92 -19.21
CA ASP A 649 19.92 -1.49 -18.97
C ASP A 649 18.54 -0.94 -18.79
#